data_e98cf7d851412a3ec78ac1d850ccc0d1
#
_entry.id   e98cf7d851412a3ec78ac1d850ccc0d1
#
_cell.length_a   1.000
_cell.length_b   1.000
_cell.length_c   1.000
_cell.angle_alpha   90.00
_cell.angle_beta   90.00
_cell.angle_gamma   90.00
#
_symmetry.space_group_name_H-M   'P 1'
#
loop_
_entity.id
_entity.type
_entity.pdbx_description
1 polymer ?
#
loop_
_entity_poly.entity_id
_entity_poly.type
_entity_poly.pdbx_seq_one_letter_code
_entity_poly.pdbx_strand_id
1 'polypeptide(L)'
;MLLLGSSSLIQSSVPGDTGRWRALLRAPRLEALVRRSEDAAIVDHYVRSQGRPDRGWVRAATVTTSCLAPAALAQRPDRWGPRWRPGALVALIPSQEGVAAWTHDPSVDASPWQHVACLGAGEAVALAAHAGTLHAVIAQAGRARHWFSRDAVSWQAGQFLGQTNGTPALTILGDRLVVALPQGEEVQIVIGQPRTGWTPQHRVASLSDSPALVSAAPRQAWLALPQPDTGVSWWRGSATASSWTPMPDALPALAGHAQVRSVALSVTSLSGGWDASRLGLGALNLGGTRQAFSGPGGWVQALVAEDDGLFLWHREQPRARAASARWVRAAALRVPSVGPVLRAQAPSHKVAQISGEHDTQPGGNSTGSTLSSSHSTSGVRGTDLGVRVEVGDQSVMLFGDTHWQRKRWATRDALALIHDPDGAAPRFEFHGGPLRFRGHGTTMTEYDVPLDGFTHAGQWYVFTSSNHFARHQVMGRSLLARADDRPSAITGRTRRPFRFTTLAQLSDLSFINVSAQRLPAELPHLPFPDASQGLIGLWGSGSYRADDLRFAVLDPSADLTSPRLAYLSGVHRGVPSWSVAETDAVPLVRGAFGEVSVRWVAALGAYALLSMSDPEDAAGGAVVLRLSTLPWGPWSERLVLFDWIAEGLSFDDPSRRFIRAFHDDDPVGDAIFAAQAGRPGGAYAPYLYDSRPHADGVALRYTLSTWNPYQVVLMEHHLSAADLTLLGVTPG
;
A
#
# COMPACT_ATOMS: atom_id res chain seq x y z
N MET A 1 8.42 -21.30 -7.60
CA MET A 1 8.81 -21.37 -6.18
C MET A 1 9.66 -20.14 -5.89
N LEU A 2 9.04 -19.12 -5.34
CA LEU A 2 9.66 -17.81 -5.10
C LEU A 2 10.51 -17.89 -3.83
N LEU A 3 11.82 -17.89 -3.97
CA LEU A 3 12.74 -17.69 -2.86
C LEU A 3 12.88 -16.18 -2.61
N LEU A 4 11.97 -15.61 -1.83
CA LEU A 4 12.18 -14.28 -1.26
C LEU A 4 13.24 -14.41 -0.18
N GLY A 5 14.47 -14.01 -0.48
CA GLY A 5 15.54 -13.98 0.49
C GLY A 5 15.25 -12.95 1.60
N SER A 6 15.88 -13.11 2.76
CA SER A 6 15.80 -12.14 3.86
C SER A 6 16.17 -10.74 3.36
N SER A 7 15.48 -9.75 3.86
CA SER A 7 15.69 -8.34 3.59
C SER A 7 16.27 -7.67 4.83
N SER A 8 17.05 -6.61 4.63
CA SER A 8 17.53 -5.76 5.72
C SER A 8 16.79 -4.43 5.68
N LEU A 9 16.30 -4.01 6.82
CA LEU A 9 15.55 -2.76 7.01
C LEU A 9 16.27 -1.88 8.01
N ILE A 10 16.56 -0.64 7.64
CA ILE A 10 17.05 0.38 8.56
C ILE A 10 16.33 1.71 8.36
N GLN A 11 16.33 2.52 9.40
CA GLN A 11 15.98 3.93 9.30
C GLN A 11 17.22 4.76 9.06
N SER A 12 17.27 5.50 7.94
CA SER A 12 18.31 6.47 7.68
C SER A 12 17.83 7.89 7.91
N SER A 13 18.74 8.78 8.27
CA SER A 13 18.51 10.22 8.31
C SER A 13 19.43 10.89 7.29
N VAL A 14 18.86 11.61 6.33
CA VAL A 14 19.61 12.32 5.30
C VAL A 14 19.72 13.80 5.66
N PRO A 15 20.94 14.38 5.79
CA PRO A 15 21.11 15.81 5.93
C PRO A 15 20.69 16.52 4.63
N GLY A 16 19.77 17.44 4.71
CA GLY A 16 19.38 18.23 3.54
C GLY A 16 20.28 19.44 3.35
N ASP A 17 20.73 19.70 2.12
CA ASP A 17 21.65 20.78 1.77
C ASP A 17 20.95 22.12 1.47
N THR A 18 19.75 22.34 1.92
CA THR A 18 19.04 23.61 1.73
C THR A 18 18.72 24.28 3.05
N GLY A 19 19.69 25.04 3.55
CA GLY A 19 19.54 25.95 4.68
C GLY A 19 19.30 25.25 6.03
N ARG A 20 20.03 25.65 7.05
CA ARG A 20 20.10 25.05 8.41
C ARG A 20 18.76 24.69 9.05
N TRP A 21 17.64 25.23 8.60
CA TRP A 21 16.31 25.02 9.19
C TRP A 21 15.48 23.94 8.46
N ARG A 22 15.66 23.72 7.16
CA ARG A 22 14.94 22.67 6.41
C ARG A 22 15.50 21.25 6.63
N ALA A 23 16.76 21.14 6.98
CA ALA A 23 17.39 19.85 7.35
C ALA A 23 16.78 19.24 8.63
N LEU A 24 16.19 20.07 9.48
CA LEU A 24 15.55 19.69 10.74
C LEU A 24 14.15 19.10 10.58
N LEU A 25 13.53 19.24 9.40
CA LEU A 25 12.14 18.90 9.14
C LEU A 25 12.00 17.70 8.16
N ARG A 26 13.10 17.11 7.69
CA ARG A 26 13.01 15.92 6.84
C ARG A 26 12.61 14.71 7.67
N ALA A 27 11.50 14.12 7.30
CA ALA A 27 11.07 12.86 7.85
C ALA A 27 12.13 11.76 7.59
N PRO A 28 12.34 10.87 8.56
CA PRO A 28 13.27 9.74 8.39
C PRO A 28 12.85 8.88 7.21
N ARG A 29 13.85 8.29 6.54
CA ARG A 29 13.65 7.31 5.47
C ARG A 29 13.79 5.90 6.04
N LEU A 30 13.05 4.97 5.46
CA LEU A 30 13.35 3.54 5.59
C LEU A 30 14.16 3.10 4.39
N GLU A 31 15.20 2.33 4.64
CA GLU A 31 16.08 1.76 3.64
C GLU A 31 15.99 0.23 3.72
N ALA A 32 15.85 -0.44 2.60
CA ALA A 32 15.78 -1.90 2.54
C ALA A 32 16.65 -2.45 1.42
N LEU A 33 17.35 -3.54 1.68
CA LEU A 33 18.00 -4.36 0.67
C LEU A 33 17.17 -5.61 0.44
N VAL A 34 16.84 -5.88 -0.80
CA VAL A 34 15.95 -6.98 -1.18
C VAL A 34 16.57 -7.78 -2.32
N ARG A 35 16.60 -9.10 -2.17
CA ARG A 35 16.96 -10.01 -3.26
C ARG A 35 15.78 -10.14 -4.21
N ARG A 36 16.04 -10.14 -5.51
CA ARG A 36 14.98 -10.35 -6.50
C ARG A 36 14.46 -11.79 -6.43
N SER A 37 13.18 -11.94 -6.64
CA SER A 37 12.52 -13.25 -6.69
C SER A 37 12.92 -14.07 -7.91
N GLU A 38 13.22 -13.40 -9.01
CA GLU A 38 13.52 -13.99 -10.31
C GLU A 38 14.97 -14.40 -10.44
N ASP A 39 15.84 -13.58 -9.88
CA ASP A 39 17.28 -13.81 -9.83
C ASP A 39 17.78 -13.48 -8.42
N ALA A 40 17.87 -14.51 -7.61
CA ALA A 40 18.32 -14.40 -6.24
C ALA A 40 19.78 -13.89 -6.10
N ALA A 41 20.53 -13.80 -7.18
CA ALA A 41 21.85 -13.19 -7.19
C ALA A 41 21.80 -11.66 -7.20
N ILE A 42 20.67 -11.06 -7.57
CA ILE A 42 20.51 -9.62 -7.64
C ILE A 42 19.96 -9.06 -6.33
N VAL A 43 20.62 -8.04 -5.80
CA VAL A 43 20.19 -7.26 -4.63
C VAL A 43 19.87 -5.84 -5.05
N ASP A 44 18.63 -5.42 -4.84
CA ASP A 44 18.17 -4.06 -5.05
C ASP A 44 18.03 -3.30 -3.72
N HIS A 45 18.30 -2.01 -3.80
CA HIS A 45 18.12 -1.06 -2.72
C HIS A 45 16.81 -0.30 -2.92
N TYR A 46 15.96 -0.31 -1.91
CA TYR A 46 14.68 0.39 -1.87
C TYR A 46 14.65 1.44 -0.77
N VAL A 47 13.99 2.54 -1.04
CA VAL A 47 13.84 3.68 -0.12
C VAL A 47 12.37 4.02 0.05
N ARG A 48 11.92 4.28 1.28
CA ARG A 48 10.60 4.79 1.60
C ARG A 48 10.69 6.01 2.49
N SER A 49 10.10 7.12 2.05
CA SER A 49 10.00 8.33 2.88
C SER A 49 8.87 8.20 3.89
N GLN A 50 9.16 8.35 5.17
CA GLN A 50 8.14 8.32 6.23
C GLN A 50 7.29 9.60 6.30
N GLY A 51 7.77 10.70 5.73
CA GLY A 51 7.01 11.96 5.67
C GLY A 51 6.04 12.06 4.49
N ARG A 52 6.01 11.05 3.63
CA ARG A 52 5.11 10.94 2.50
C ARG A 52 4.62 9.51 2.39
N PRO A 53 3.66 9.12 3.23
CA PRO A 53 3.12 7.75 3.24
C PRO A 53 2.40 7.38 1.94
N ASP A 54 1.95 8.38 1.17
CA ASP A 54 1.39 8.28 -0.18
C ASP A 54 2.37 7.77 -1.23
N ARG A 55 3.67 7.91 -0.98
CA ARG A 55 4.70 7.32 -1.82
C ARG A 55 5.12 5.98 -1.22
N GLY A 56 4.84 4.90 -1.91
CA GLY A 56 5.30 3.56 -1.59
C GLY A 56 6.83 3.46 -1.52
N TRP A 57 7.33 2.27 -1.59
CA TRP A 57 8.75 2.01 -1.73
C TRP A 57 9.22 2.35 -3.14
N VAL A 58 10.36 3.01 -3.26
CA VAL A 58 10.98 3.36 -4.53
C VAL A 58 12.31 2.62 -4.64
N ARG A 59 12.52 1.90 -5.73
CA ARG A 59 13.82 1.30 -6.04
C ARG A 59 14.82 2.40 -6.34
N ALA A 60 15.87 2.47 -5.55
CA ALA A 60 16.92 3.48 -5.68
C ALA A 60 18.07 3.00 -6.57
N ALA A 61 18.51 1.73 -6.42
CA ALA A 61 19.64 1.19 -7.16
C ALA A 61 19.67 -0.35 -7.14
N THR A 62 20.41 -0.97 -8.05
CA THR A 62 20.94 -2.32 -7.89
C THR A 62 22.29 -2.24 -7.19
N VAL A 63 22.48 -3.03 -6.12
CA VAL A 63 23.73 -3.07 -5.35
C VAL A 63 24.71 -4.02 -5.99
N THR A 64 24.27 -5.25 -6.25
CA THR A 64 25.10 -6.31 -6.87
C THR A 64 24.25 -7.32 -7.63
N THR A 65 24.88 -8.05 -8.53
CA THR A 65 24.31 -9.16 -9.31
C THR A 65 24.94 -10.51 -8.96
N SER A 66 25.66 -10.62 -7.83
CA SER A 66 26.41 -11.84 -7.43
C SER A 66 26.13 -12.28 -5.99
N CYS A 67 24.94 -12.03 -5.46
CA CYS A 67 24.57 -12.38 -4.09
C CYS A 67 24.24 -13.87 -3.96
N LEU A 68 24.77 -14.55 -2.94
CA LEU A 68 24.47 -15.95 -2.63
C LEU A 68 23.48 -16.11 -1.46
N ALA A 69 23.44 -15.15 -0.54
CA ALA A 69 22.64 -15.21 0.67
C ALA A 69 22.13 -13.81 1.07
N PRO A 70 21.25 -13.71 2.04
CA PRO A 70 20.69 -12.43 2.50
C PRO A 70 21.74 -11.39 2.86
N ALA A 71 21.51 -10.16 2.40
CA ALA A 71 22.34 -9.01 2.69
C ALA A 71 22.02 -8.42 4.07
N ALA A 72 23.02 -7.89 4.76
CA ALA A 72 22.84 -7.10 5.97
C ALA A 72 23.15 -5.63 5.72
N LEU A 73 22.37 -4.72 6.34
CA LEU A 73 22.44 -3.28 6.14
C LEU A 73 22.57 -2.56 7.48
N ALA A 74 23.46 -1.56 7.55
CA ALA A 74 23.54 -0.63 8.66
C ALA A 74 23.94 0.76 8.18
N GLN A 75 23.58 1.79 8.93
CA GLN A 75 24.09 3.13 8.70
C GLN A 75 25.26 3.40 9.64
N ARG A 76 26.44 3.72 9.07
CA ARG A 76 27.62 4.07 9.85
C ARG A 76 27.42 5.44 10.51
N PRO A 77 27.61 5.57 11.83
CA PRO A 77 27.64 6.87 12.47
C PRO A 77 29.01 7.52 12.24
N ASP A 78 29.02 8.64 11.53
CA ASP A 78 30.24 9.42 11.30
C ASP A 78 30.43 10.49 12.37
N ARG A 79 31.67 10.65 12.87
CA ARG A 79 31.98 11.64 13.88
C ARG A 79 32.36 12.98 13.23
N TRP A 80 31.66 14.04 13.57
CA TRP A 80 31.96 15.40 13.13
C TRP A 80 32.15 16.33 14.35
N GLY A 81 33.39 16.51 14.77
CA GLY A 81 33.70 17.19 16.04
C GLY A 81 33.08 16.41 17.24
N PRO A 82 32.38 17.09 18.15
CA PRO A 82 31.73 16.46 19.29
C PRO A 82 30.39 15.78 18.97
N ARG A 83 29.92 15.84 17.71
CA ARG A 83 28.59 15.33 17.29
C ARG A 83 28.72 14.16 16.34
N TRP A 84 27.77 13.23 16.42
CA TRP A 84 27.56 12.15 15.44
C TRP A 84 26.66 12.64 14.33
N ARG A 85 27.02 12.34 13.09
CA ARG A 85 26.19 12.52 11.89
C ARG A 85 25.81 11.15 11.32
N PRO A 86 24.65 11.03 10.68
CA PRO A 86 24.40 9.89 9.82
C PRO A 86 25.45 9.86 8.71
N GLY A 87 26.21 8.77 8.65
CA GLY A 87 27.21 8.56 7.61
C GLY A 87 26.69 7.65 6.50
N ALA A 88 27.61 7.07 5.75
CA ALA A 88 27.29 6.17 4.66
C ALA A 88 26.46 4.96 5.13
N LEU A 89 25.57 4.50 4.25
CA LEU A 89 25.00 3.15 4.36
C LEU A 89 26.08 2.13 4.06
N VAL A 90 26.11 1.06 4.83
CA VAL A 90 27.04 -0.05 4.66
C VAL A 90 26.23 -1.33 4.50
N ALA A 91 26.47 -2.06 3.42
CA ALA A 91 25.90 -3.37 3.18
C ALA A 91 26.99 -4.44 3.24
N LEU A 92 26.70 -5.57 3.86
CA LEU A 92 27.48 -6.80 3.76
C LEU A 92 26.67 -7.83 2.97
N ILE A 93 27.25 -8.36 1.92
CA ILE A 93 26.57 -9.27 0.98
C ILE A 93 27.44 -10.51 0.76
N PRO A 94 26.96 -11.70 1.14
CA PRO A 94 27.63 -12.95 0.81
C PRO A 94 27.66 -13.16 -0.72
N SER A 95 28.84 -13.45 -1.27
CA SER A 95 29.08 -13.70 -2.68
C SER A 95 29.99 -14.93 -2.85
N GLN A 96 30.25 -15.35 -4.10
CA GLN A 96 31.18 -16.46 -4.38
C GLN A 96 32.62 -16.16 -3.93
N GLU A 97 33.01 -14.88 -3.92
CA GLU A 97 34.35 -14.44 -3.51
C GLU A 97 34.46 -14.22 -2.00
N GLY A 98 33.35 -14.35 -1.27
CA GLY A 98 33.25 -14.09 0.16
C GLY A 98 32.22 -13.03 0.50
N VAL A 99 32.26 -12.51 1.74
CA VAL A 99 31.35 -11.45 2.18
C VAL A 99 31.87 -10.11 1.68
N ALA A 100 31.20 -9.54 0.69
CA ALA A 100 31.51 -8.25 0.09
C ALA A 100 30.94 -7.10 0.92
N ALA A 101 31.75 -6.07 1.21
CA ALA A 101 31.33 -4.84 1.84
C ALA A 101 31.08 -3.75 0.79
N TRP A 102 29.93 -3.13 0.87
CA TRP A 102 29.49 -2.04 -0.04
C TRP A 102 29.13 -0.82 0.76
N THR A 103 29.40 0.37 0.20
CA THR A 103 29.02 1.65 0.80
C THR A 103 28.22 2.50 -0.17
N HIS A 104 27.30 3.30 0.38
CA HIS A 104 26.47 4.24 -0.36
C HIS A 104 26.30 5.53 0.46
N ASP A 105 26.46 6.67 -0.18
CA ASP A 105 26.21 7.97 0.45
C ASP A 105 24.72 8.36 0.28
N PRO A 106 23.90 8.25 1.33
CA PRO A 106 22.48 8.56 1.23
C PRO A 106 22.19 10.08 1.11
N SER A 107 23.21 10.93 1.23
CA SER A 107 23.06 12.38 1.08
C SER A 107 23.07 12.84 -0.38
N VAL A 108 23.58 12.01 -1.28
CA VAL A 108 23.68 12.27 -2.71
C VAL A 108 22.63 11.44 -3.43
N ASP A 109 21.63 12.10 -4.00
CA ASP A 109 20.63 11.42 -4.84
C ASP A 109 21.35 10.79 -6.05
N ALA A 110 21.05 9.51 -6.32
CA ALA A 110 21.69 8.69 -7.36
C ALA A 110 23.19 8.37 -7.13
N SER A 111 23.71 8.46 -5.89
CA SER A 111 25.03 7.93 -5.56
C SER A 111 25.06 6.42 -5.83
N PRO A 112 26.03 5.88 -6.59
CA PRO A 112 26.13 4.45 -6.78
C PRO A 112 26.62 3.75 -5.51
N TRP A 113 26.23 2.49 -5.34
CA TRP A 113 26.87 1.62 -4.36
C TRP A 113 28.30 1.31 -4.81
N GLN A 114 29.24 1.41 -3.90
CA GLN A 114 30.66 1.15 -4.15
C GLN A 114 31.12 -0.08 -3.36
N HIS A 115 31.70 -1.05 -4.04
CA HIS A 115 32.38 -2.16 -3.40
C HIS A 115 33.67 -1.65 -2.75
N VAL A 116 33.87 -1.90 -1.45
CA VAL A 116 35.00 -1.34 -0.69
C VAL A 116 35.89 -2.38 -0.04
N ALA A 117 35.39 -3.58 0.22
CA ALA A 117 36.18 -4.65 0.85
C ALA A 117 35.56 -6.03 0.64
N CYS A 118 36.36 -7.08 0.83
CA CYS A 118 35.92 -8.46 0.99
C CYS A 118 36.45 -9.00 2.33
N LEU A 119 35.57 -9.55 3.17
CA LEU A 119 35.86 -9.99 4.52
C LEU A 119 36.31 -11.47 4.59
N GLY A 120 36.35 -12.17 3.47
CA GLY A 120 36.62 -13.61 3.39
C GLY A 120 35.33 -14.43 3.26
N ALA A 121 35.46 -15.75 3.25
CA ALA A 121 34.34 -16.65 3.04
C ALA A 121 33.23 -16.49 4.10
N GLY A 122 31.97 -16.57 3.68
CA GLY A 122 30.79 -16.49 4.57
C GLY A 122 29.52 -16.83 3.83
N GLU A 123 28.63 -17.56 4.49
CA GLU A 123 27.37 -18.06 3.95
C GLU A 123 26.20 -17.20 4.37
N ALA A 124 26.30 -16.52 5.51
CA ALA A 124 25.28 -15.62 6.03
C ALA A 124 25.92 -14.53 6.91
N VAL A 125 25.25 -13.39 7.04
CA VAL A 125 25.79 -12.21 7.70
C VAL A 125 24.72 -11.40 8.43
N ALA A 126 25.11 -10.83 9.58
CA ALA A 126 24.36 -9.77 10.27
C ALA A 126 25.28 -8.56 10.51
N LEU A 127 24.70 -7.35 10.53
CA LEU A 127 25.45 -6.10 10.65
C LEU A 127 24.71 -5.13 11.58
N ALA A 128 25.46 -4.47 12.45
CA ALA A 128 24.97 -3.37 13.28
C ALA A 128 26.07 -2.32 13.48
N ALA A 129 25.69 -1.08 13.74
CA ALA A 129 26.61 0.02 13.98
C ALA A 129 26.44 0.60 15.40
N HIS A 130 27.55 0.75 16.12
CA HIS A 130 27.55 1.29 17.48
C HIS A 130 28.81 2.13 17.77
N ALA A 131 28.60 3.33 18.32
CA ALA A 131 29.68 4.20 18.80
C ALA A 131 30.84 4.37 17.79
N GLY A 132 30.52 4.54 16.50
CA GLY A 132 31.50 4.73 15.43
C GLY A 132 32.19 3.43 14.97
N THR A 133 31.71 2.28 15.39
CA THR A 133 32.21 0.98 14.97
C THR A 133 31.09 0.17 14.33
N LEU A 134 31.37 -0.45 13.21
CA LEU A 134 30.53 -1.46 12.57
C LEU A 134 30.87 -2.81 13.19
N HIS A 135 29.87 -3.57 13.54
CA HIS A 135 29.98 -4.92 14.06
C HIS A 135 29.24 -5.86 13.14
N ALA A 136 29.90 -6.92 12.71
CA ALA A 136 29.30 -7.95 11.88
C ALA A 136 29.41 -9.32 12.55
N VAL A 137 28.46 -10.20 12.26
CA VAL A 137 28.54 -11.63 12.58
C VAL A 137 28.45 -12.36 11.25
N ILE A 138 29.50 -13.12 10.94
CA ILE A 138 29.59 -13.92 9.71
C ILE A 138 29.50 -15.38 10.08
N ALA A 139 28.58 -16.09 9.44
CA ALA A 139 28.44 -17.54 9.50
C ALA A 139 29.23 -18.18 8.35
N GLN A 140 30.06 -19.15 8.68
CA GLN A 140 30.87 -19.94 7.75
C GLN A 140 31.03 -21.36 8.25
N ALA A 141 30.72 -22.33 7.40
CA ALA A 141 30.88 -23.76 7.70
C ALA A 141 30.29 -24.16 9.10
N GLY A 142 29.07 -23.71 9.37
CA GLY A 142 28.36 -23.98 10.61
C GLY A 142 28.87 -23.23 11.85
N ARG A 143 29.70 -22.22 11.68
CA ARG A 143 30.33 -21.46 12.78
C ARG A 143 30.11 -19.97 12.60
N ALA A 144 29.77 -19.25 13.67
CA ALA A 144 29.59 -17.82 13.69
C ALA A 144 30.78 -17.10 14.31
N ARG A 145 31.32 -16.08 13.65
CA ARG A 145 32.40 -15.24 14.11
C ARG A 145 32.05 -13.78 14.09
N HIS A 146 32.44 -13.04 15.10
CA HIS A 146 32.33 -11.58 15.15
C HIS A 146 33.43 -10.92 14.33
N TRP A 147 33.09 -9.86 13.62
CA TRP A 147 33.96 -8.96 12.87
C TRP A 147 33.67 -7.52 13.23
N PHE A 148 34.64 -6.63 13.11
CA PHE A 148 34.41 -5.21 13.34
C PHE A 148 35.25 -4.32 12.44
N SER A 149 34.73 -3.11 12.15
CA SER A 149 35.41 -2.07 11.34
C SER A 149 35.00 -0.68 11.81
N ARG A 150 35.88 0.31 11.62
CA ARG A 150 35.56 1.72 11.85
C ARG A 150 35.31 2.52 10.57
N ASP A 151 35.72 1.99 9.43
CA ASP A 151 35.74 2.68 8.14
C ASP A 151 34.94 1.94 7.05
N ALA A 152 34.44 0.75 7.33
CA ALA A 152 33.83 -0.20 6.39
C ALA A 152 34.81 -0.83 5.38
N VAL A 153 36.07 -0.43 5.38
CA VAL A 153 37.14 -0.91 4.46
C VAL A 153 38.02 -1.91 5.17
N SER A 154 38.50 -1.55 6.36
CA SER A 154 39.45 -2.35 7.17
C SER A 154 38.68 -3.17 8.22
N TRP A 155 38.46 -4.44 7.94
CA TRP A 155 37.75 -5.35 8.81
C TRP A 155 38.69 -6.24 9.62
N GLN A 156 38.42 -6.39 10.90
CA GLN A 156 39.20 -7.23 11.81
C GLN A 156 38.34 -8.38 12.32
N ALA A 157 38.89 -9.57 12.25
CA ALA A 157 38.24 -10.76 12.80
C ALA A 157 38.34 -10.72 14.35
N GLY A 158 37.20 -10.83 14.99
CA GLY A 158 37.05 -10.95 16.43
C GLY A 158 36.89 -12.40 16.89
N GLN A 159 36.17 -12.57 17.99
CA GLN A 159 35.99 -13.85 18.65
C GLN A 159 34.98 -14.76 17.92
N PHE A 160 35.12 -16.06 18.15
CA PHE A 160 34.15 -17.07 17.81
C PHE A 160 32.95 -17.00 18.79
N LEU A 161 31.74 -17.04 18.27
CA LEU A 161 30.51 -16.84 19.04
C LEU A 161 29.75 -18.13 19.33
N GLY A 162 29.91 -19.14 18.49
CA GLY A 162 29.20 -20.40 18.61
C GLY A 162 28.93 -21.05 17.26
N GLN A 163 28.22 -22.17 17.30
CA GLN A 163 27.72 -22.85 16.11
C GLN A 163 26.45 -22.13 15.60
N THR A 164 26.19 -22.24 14.31
CA THR A 164 24.95 -21.78 13.68
C THR A 164 24.71 -22.55 12.40
N ASN A 165 23.47 -22.86 12.12
CA ASN A 165 23.05 -23.51 10.86
C ASN A 165 22.13 -22.63 10.00
N GLY A 166 22.02 -21.34 10.34
CA GLY A 166 21.20 -20.38 9.62
C GLY A 166 21.78 -18.97 9.67
N THR A 167 20.96 -18.00 9.28
CA THR A 167 21.34 -16.58 9.24
C THR A 167 21.37 -15.99 10.64
N PRO A 168 22.51 -15.47 11.13
CA PRO A 168 22.57 -14.82 12.43
C PRO A 168 21.81 -13.50 12.42
N ALA A 169 21.34 -13.06 13.60
CA ALA A 169 20.84 -11.72 13.81
C ALA A 169 21.68 -10.97 14.85
N LEU A 170 21.84 -9.66 14.67
CA LEU A 170 22.66 -8.82 15.53
C LEU A 170 21.93 -7.51 15.84
N THR A 171 21.92 -7.14 17.12
CA THR A 171 21.47 -5.81 17.55
C THR A 171 22.33 -5.28 18.68
N ILE A 172 22.12 -4.01 19.04
CA ILE A 172 22.85 -3.34 20.11
C ILE A 172 21.88 -2.99 21.23
N LEU A 173 22.23 -3.31 22.45
CA LEU A 173 21.43 -3.09 23.63
C LEU A 173 22.26 -2.37 24.71
N GLY A 174 22.11 -1.05 24.79
CA GLY A 174 22.99 -0.21 25.60
C GLY A 174 24.42 -0.20 25.04
N ASP A 175 25.37 -0.73 25.84
CA ASP A 175 26.78 -0.90 25.46
C ASP A 175 27.16 -2.34 25.05
N ARG A 176 26.17 -3.22 24.94
CA ARG A 176 26.34 -4.64 24.63
C ARG A 176 25.83 -5.00 23.26
N LEU A 177 26.44 -5.97 22.63
CA LEU A 177 25.97 -6.63 21.43
C LEU A 177 25.15 -7.86 21.83
N VAL A 178 24.01 -8.03 21.16
CA VAL A 178 23.11 -9.19 21.29
C VAL A 178 23.06 -9.91 19.95
N VAL A 179 23.39 -11.19 19.94
CA VAL A 179 23.40 -12.03 18.74
C VAL A 179 22.43 -13.19 18.94
N ALA A 180 21.63 -13.47 17.92
CA ALA A 180 20.82 -14.68 17.83
C ALA A 180 21.45 -15.63 16.80
N LEU A 181 21.73 -16.85 17.20
CA LEU A 181 22.34 -17.90 16.39
C LEU A 181 21.37 -19.07 16.27
N PRO A 182 20.80 -19.34 15.08
CA PRO A 182 20.01 -20.55 14.85
C PRO A 182 20.84 -21.83 15.02
N GLN A 183 20.30 -22.83 15.73
CA GLN A 183 20.94 -24.11 16.00
C GLN A 183 19.93 -25.27 15.91
N GLY A 184 19.42 -25.57 14.72
CA GLY A 184 18.40 -26.59 14.51
C GLY A 184 17.03 -26.18 15.04
N GLU A 185 16.59 -26.78 16.13
CA GLU A 185 15.29 -26.51 16.77
C GLU A 185 15.36 -25.41 17.85
N GLU A 186 16.49 -24.74 17.97
CA GLU A 186 16.71 -23.69 18.97
C GLU A 186 17.41 -22.48 18.35
N VAL A 187 17.16 -21.31 18.91
CA VAL A 187 17.94 -20.09 18.67
C VAL A 187 18.71 -19.74 19.94
N GLN A 188 20.03 -19.78 19.87
CA GLN A 188 20.89 -19.39 20.98
C GLN A 188 21.09 -17.87 20.99
N ILE A 189 20.82 -17.24 22.12
CA ILE A 189 21.13 -15.83 22.36
C ILE A 189 22.49 -15.71 23.06
N VAL A 190 23.38 -14.94 22.42
CA VAL A 190 24.72 -14.65 22.93
C VAL A 190 24.81 -13.14 23.17
N ILE A 191 25.25 -12.74 24.35
CA ILE A 191 25.45 -11.35 24.73
C ILE A 191 26.90 -11.10 25.08
N GLY A 192 27.44 -9.99 24.62
CA GLY A 192 28.83 -9.67 24.94
C GLY A 192 29.23 -8.26 24.61
N GLN A 193 30.44 -7.95 25.02
CA GLN A 193 31.14 -6.74 24.60
C GLN A 193 32.41 -7.18 23.86
N PRO A 194 32.77 -6.54 22.75
CA PRO A 194 33.91 -6.93 21.92
C PRO A 194 35.25 -7.04 22.70
N ARG A 195 35.39 -6.30 23.82
CA ARG A 195 36.59 -6.24 24.65
C ARG A 195 36.58 -7.19 25.84
N THR A 196 35.42 -7.56 26.36
CA THR A 196 35.28 -8.33 27.61
C THR A 196 34.83 -9.77 27.39
N GLY A 197 34.47 -10.12 26.14
CA GLY A 197 34.07 -11.46 25.76
C GLY A 197 32.55 -11.63 25.57
N TRP A 198 32.20 -12.84 25.18
CA TRP A 198 30.84 -13.24 24.79
C TRP A 198 30.38 -14.38 25.70
N THR A 199 29.12 -14.29 26.11
CA THR A 199 28.51 -15.29 27.00
C THR A 199 27.19 -15.75 26.44
N PRO A 200 26.98 -17.07 26.22
CA PRO A 200 25.66 -17.61 25.96
C PRO A 200 24.71 -17.31 27.12
N GLN A 201 23.56 -16.73 26.86
CA GLN A 201 22.63 -16.30 27.91
C GLN A 201 21.36 -17.14 27.94
N HIS A 202 20.80 -17.46 26.77
CA HIS A 202 19.49 -18.08 26.69
C HIS A 202 19.32 -18.88 25.39
N ARG A 203 18.42 -19.85 25.43
CA ARG A 203 17.96 -20.60 24.26
C ARG A 203 16.49 -20.48 24.13
N VAL A 204 16.02 -20.23 22.91
CA VAL A 204 14.62 -20.12 22.56
C VAL A 204 14.30 -21.27 21.60
N ALA A 205 13.31 -22.10 21.96
CA ALA A 205 12.86 -23.16 21.06
C ALA A 205 12.22 -22.54 19.81
N SER A 206 12.73 -22.87 18.64
CA SER A 206 12.25 -22.36 17.36
C SER A 206 12.86 -23.12 16.19
N LEU A 207 12.05 -23.43 15.21
CA LEU A 207 12.49 -23.98 13.91
C LEU A 207 13.00 -22.90 12.93
N SER A 208 13.08 -21.64 13.36
CA SER A 208 13.51 -20.54 12.50
C SER A 208 15.00 -20.57 12.24
N ASP A 209 15.38 -20.56 10.98
CA ASP A 209 16.76 -20.40 10.50
C ASP A 209 17.17 -18.94 10.25
N SER A 210 16.22 -18.01 10.36
CA SER A 210 16.38 -16.58 10.00
C SER A 210 15.75 -15.66 11.06
N PRO A 211 16.28 -15.65 12.32
CA PRO A 211 15.79 -14.75 13.36
C PRO A 211 16.06 -13.29 13.00
N ALA A 212 15.27 -12.38 13.55
CA ALA A 212 15.53 -10.95 13.49
C ALA A 212 15.56 -10.33 14.89
N LEU A 213 16.52 -9.45 15.12
CA LEU A 213 16.71 -8.76 16.39
C LEU A 213 16.64 -7.25 16.23
N VAL A 214 16.01 -6.58 17.18
CA VAL A 214 16.01 -5.12 17.25
C VAL A 214 16.07 -4.64 18.71
N SER A 215 16.74 -3.52 18.94
CA SER A 215 16.71 -2.81 20.21
C SER A 215 15.46 -1.92 20.25
N ALA A 216 14.44 -2.35 20.97
CA ALA A 216 13.16 -1.63 21.06
C ALA A 216 13.18 -0.48 22.09
N ALA A 217 14.10 -0.54 23.05
CA ALA A 217 14.36 0.49 24.06
C ALA A 217 15.79 0.36 24.58
N PRO A 218 16.36 1.33 25.30
CA PRO A 218 17.75 1.31 25.74
C PRO A 218 18.21 0.07 26.53
N ARG A 219 17.25 -0.66 27.11
CA ARG A 219 17.53 -1.90 27.87
C ARG A 219 16.67 -3.08 27.43
N GLN A 220 15.99 -2.98 26.29
CA GLN A 220 15.05 -4.00 25.83
C GLN A 220 15.28 -4.35 24.37
N ALA A 221 15.50 -5.60 24.09
CA ALA A 221 15.55 -6.15 22.74
C ALA A 221 14.33 -7.01 22.45
N TRP A 222 13.94 -7.04 21.18
CA TRP A 222 12.91 -7.91 20.66
C TRP A 222 13.53 -8.85 19.64
N LEU A 223 13.12 -10.11 19.72
CA LEU A 223 13.48 -11.17 18.78
C LEU A 223 12.21 -11.59 18.05
N ALA A 224 12.26 -11.57 16.75
CA ALA A 224 11.23 -12.13 15.87
C ALA A 224 11.74 -13.43 15.27
N LEU A 225 10.93 -14.46 15.32
CA LEU A 225 11.22 -15.79 14.81
C LEU A 225 10.14 -16.17 13.80
N PRO A 226 10.44 -16.14 12.49
CA PRO A 226 9.57 -16.70 11.46
C PRO A 226 9.29 -18.17 11.76
N GLN A 227 8.02 -18.57 11.67
CA GLN A 227 7.57 -19.94 11.86
C GLN A 227 6.86 -20.38 10.57
N PRO A 228 7.18 -21.52 9.99
CA PRO A 228 6.64 -21.93 8.69
C PRO A 228 5.11 -21.94 8.62
N ASP A 229 4.45 -22.32 9.72
CA ASP A 229 2.99 -22.56 9.71
C ASP A 229 2.17 -21.56 10.55
N THR A 230 2.82 -20.74 11.39
CA THR A 230 2.14 -19.91 12.39
C THR A 230 2.47 -18.42 12.33
N GLY A 231 3.23 -17.98 11.32
CA GLY A 231 3.61 -16.58 11.16
C GLY A 231 4.88 -16.21 11.89
N VAL A 232 4.88 -15.18 12.73
CA VAL A 232 6.06 -14.69 13.45
C VAL A 232 5.82 -14.75 14.94
N SER A 233 6.60 -15.53 15.66
CA SER A 233 6.63 -15.51 17.12
C SER A 233 7.57 -14.41 17.63
N TRP A 234 7.17 -13.76 18.74
CA TRP A 234 7.90 -12.62 19.30
C TRP A 234 8.38 -12.93 20.71
N TRP A 235 9.60 -12.51 20.98
CA TRP A 235 10.22 -12.64 22.29
C TRP A 235 10.81 -11.32 22.72
N ARG A 236 10.79 -11.07 24.02
CA ARG A 236 11.34 -9.88 24.65
C ARG A 236 12.41 -10.27 25.68
N GLY A 237 13.57 -9.61 25.57
CA GLY A 237 14.67 -9.79 26.50
C GLY A 237 15.34 -8.49 26.88
N SER A 238 16.21 -8.53 27.87
CA SER A 238 17.07 -7.40 28.27
C SER A 238 18.53 -7.83 28.35
N ALA A 239 19.46 -6.85 28.27
CA ALA A 239 20.91 -7.13 28.38
C ALA A 239 21.35 -7.67 29.73
N THR A 240 20.51 -7.54 30.74
CA THR A 240 20.79 -7.98 32.11
C THR A 240 19.96 -9.19 32.54
N ALA A 241 18.92 -9.54 31.75
CA ALA A 241 18.04 -10.66 32.07
C ALA A 241 18.59 -11.95 31.50
N SER A 242 18.66 -12.97 32.34
CA SER A 242 19.01 -14.34 31.93
C SER A 242 17.85 -15.04 31.18
N SER A 243 16.70 -14.38 31.01
CA SER A 243 15.53 -14.98 30.40
C SER A 243 14.93 -14.09 29.32
N TRP A 244 14.49 -14.72 28.23
CA TRP A 244 13.65 -14.14 27.19
C TRP A 244 12.23 -14.64 27.40
N THR A 245 11.27 -13.73 27.34
CA THR A 245 9.85 -14.05 27.55
C THR A 245 9.07 -13.94 26.25
N PRO A 246 8.23 -14.93 25.92
CA PRO A 246 7.37 -14.83 24.76
C PRO A 246 6.38 -13.66 24.91
N MET A 247 6.07 -13.03 23.80
CA MET A 247 5.09 -11.95 23.74
C MET A 247 3.78 -12.51 23.15
N PRO A 248 2.62 -12.15 23.76
CA PRO A 248 1.31 -12.64 23.29
C PRO A 248 0.90 -12.07 21.92
N ASP A 249 1.55 -11.00 21.47
CA ASP A 249 1.22 -10.27 20.26
C ASP A 249 1.94 -10.91 19.07
N ALA A 250 1.49 -12.06 18.61
CA ALA A 250 1.97 -12.61 17.33
C ALA A 250 1.55 -11.68 16.17
N LEU A 251 2.42 -11.49 15.17
CA LEU A 251 1.93 -11.08 13.85
C LEU A 251 0.97 -12.17 13.42
N PRO A 252 -0.30 -11.87 13.12
CA PRO A 252 -1.23 -12.89 12.71
C PRO A 252 -0.64 -13.62 11.51
N ALA A 253 -0.57 -14.95 11.61
CA ALA A 253 -0.39 -15.76 10.44
C ALA A 253 -1.45 -15.32 9.43
N LEU A 254 -1.05 -14.94 8.25
CA LEU A 254 -2.03 -14.67 7.20
C LEU A 254 -2.78 -15.97 6.99
N ALA A 255 -4.06 -15.96 7.38
CA ALA A 255 -4.88 -17.15 7.36
C ALA A 255 -4.92 -17.69 5.94
N GLY A 256 -4.37 -18.84 5.78
CA GLY A 256 -4.69 -19.70 4.71
C GLY A 256 -3.54 -20.25 3.87
N HIS A 257 -2.47 -19.57 3.52
CA HIS A 257 -1.50 -20.14 2.56
C HIS A 257 -0.13 -19.46 2.47
N ALA A 258 0.10 -18.29 3.05
CA ALA A 258 1.39 -17.63 2.90
C ALA A 258 2.34 -18.00 4.05
N GLN A 259 3.43 -18.66 3.71
CA GLN A 259 4.50 -18.94 4.67
C GLN A 259 5.36 -17.69 4.86
N VAL A 260 5.63 -17.33 6.11
CA VAL A 260 6.61 -16.30 6.42
C VAL A 260 8.01 -16.85 6.23
N ARG A 261 8.77 -16.31 5.28
CA ARG A 261 10.12 -16.76 4.93
C ARG A 261 11.19 -16.05 5.74
N SER A 262 11.02 -14.76 5.97
CA SER A 262 11.98 -13.99 6.78
C SER A 262 11.36 -12.71 7.33
N VAL A 263 11.99 -12.14 8.34
CA VAL A 263 11.62 -10.88 8.96
C VAL A 263 12.84 -10.00 9.12
N ALA A 264 12.75 -8.72 8.76
CA ALA A 264 13.73 -7.71 9.09
C ALA A 264 13.11 -6.65 10.01
N LEU A 265 13.82 -6.24 11.04
CA LEU A 265 13.31 -5.33 12.06
C LEU A 265 14.05 -4.00 12.06
N SER A 266 13.29 -2.93 12.28
CA SER A 266 13.82 -1.59 12.57
C SER A 266 12.98 -0.93 13.67
N VAL A 267 13.59 0.00 14.39
CA VAL A 267 12.89 0.89 15.31
C VAL A 267 12.97 2.29 14.77
N THR A 268 11.82 2.88 14.49
CA THR A 268 11.72 4.31 14.25
C THR A 268 11.67 5.05 15.57
N SER A 269 12.75 5.73 15.93
CA SER A 269 12.64 6.76 16.96
C SER A 269 11.98 7.98 16.36
N LEU A 270 10.75 8.31 16.77
CA LEU A 270 10.13 9.60 16.49
C LEU A 270 10.87 10.75 17.20
N SER A 271 11.72 10.44 18.15
CA SER A 271 12.72 11.33 18.71
C SER A 271 13.97 11.30 17.82
N GLY A 272 13.92 11.98 16.69
CA GLY A 272 15.14 12.44 16.04
C GLY A 272 15.85 13.38 17.00
N GLY A 273 16.48 12.84 18.04
CA GLY A 273 17.48 13.42 18.89
C GLY A 273 17.33 14.87 19.38
N TRP A 274 16.16 15.45 19.37
CA TRP A 274 15.89 16.81 19.84
C TRP A 274 15.33 16.75 21.25
N ASP A 275 16.22 16.59 22.18
CA ASP A 275 16.01 17.04 23.55
C ASP A 275 16.12 18.57 23.53
N ALA A 276 14.97 19.24 23.38
CA ALA A 276 14.89 20.71 23.42
C ALA A 276 15.45 21.27 24.73
N SER A 277 15.55 20.46 25.78
CA SER A 277 16.17 20.82 27.06
C SER A 277 17.68 21.00 26.95
N ARG A 278 18.36 20.34 26.01
CA ARG A 278 19.81 20.48 25.76
C ARG A 278 20.20 21.75 25.00
N LEU A 279 19.23 22.46 24.42
CA LEU A 279 19.49 23.68 23.65
C LEU A 279 19.20 24.95 24.43
N GLY A 280 18.76 24.88 25.71
CA GLY A 280 18.43 26.04 26.51
C GLY A 280 17.28 26.91 25.96
N LEU A 281 16.56 26.40 24.97
CA LEU A 281 15.39 27.06 24.40
C LEU A 281 14.19 26.65 25.23
N GLY A 282 13.81 27.52 26.18
CA GLY A 282 12.54 27.41 26.91
C GLY A 282 11.39 27.20 25.91
N ALA A 283 10.46 26.37 26.30
CA ALA A 283 9.34 25.85 25.53
C ALA A 283 8.78 26.85 24.49
N LEU A 284 9.18 26.71 23.22
CA LEU A 284 8.48 27.31 22.08
C LEU A 284 7.14 26.60 21.97
N ASN A 285 6.08 27.29 22.35
CA ASN A 285 4.70 26.84 22.27
C ASN A 285 4.23 26.93 20.80
N LEU A 286 4.62 25.95 19.99
CA LEU A 286 4.05 25.76 18.65
C LEU A 286 2.70 25.06 18.82
N GLY A 287 1.64 25.85 18.71
CA GLY A 287 0.27 25.43 18.98
C GLY A 287 -0.10 24.07 18.38
N GLY A 288 -0.75 23.25 19.17
CA GLY A 288 -1.48 22.05 18.74
C GLY A 288 -0.69 20.75 18.57
N THR A 289 0.64 20.74 18.46
CA THR A 289 1.45 19.55 18.18
C THR A 289 2.04 18.84 19.39
N ARG A 290 1.77 19.31 20.59
CA ARG A 290 2.34 18.75 21.85
C ARG A 290 1.98 17.30 22.16
N GLN A 291 0.92 16.74 21.58
CA GLN A 291 0.50 15.37 21.89
C GLN A 291 1.15 14.28 21.02
N ALA A 292 1.75 14.63 19.89
CA ALA A 292 2.35 13.66 18.98
C ALA A 292 3.79 13.25 19.36
N PHE A 293 4.47 13.99 20.24
CA PHE A 293 5.91 13.84 20.51
C PHE A 293 6.29 13.41 21.93
N SER A 294 5.34 13.12 22.79
CA SER A 294 5.60 12.85 24.22
C SER A 294 5.44 11.37 24.63
N GLY A 295 5.92 10.43 23.84
CA GLY A 295 6.00 9.02 24.25
C GLY A 295 7.45 8.53 24.29
N PRO A 296 7.94 7.91 25.37
CA PRO A 296 9.26 7.31 25.44
C PRO A 296 9.23 5.90 24.81
N GLY A 297 9.02 5.80 23.50
CA GLY A 297 9.01 4.51 22.85
C GLY A 297 8.97 4.68 21.32
N GLY A 298 10.05 4.30 20.67
CA GLY A 298 10.06 4.18 19.20
C GLY A 298 9.05 3.14 18.73
N TRP A 299 8.58 3.29 17.51
CA TRP A 299 7.71 2.30 16.87
C TRP A 299 8.57 1.17 16.32
N VAL A 300 8.25 -0.06 16.68
CA VAL A 300 8.87 -1.22 16.04
C VAL A 300 8.20 -1.42 14.69
N GLN A 301 9.04 -1.54 13.66
CA GLN A 301 8.61 -1.86 12.30
C GLN A 301 9.21 -3.21 11.91
N ALA A 302 8.43 -4.01 11.21
CA ALA A 302 8.86 -5.28 10.67
C ALA A 302 8.61 -5.30 9.16
N LEU A 303 9.63 -5.63 8.39
CA LEU A 303 9.50 -6.00 7.00
C LEU A 303 9.46 -7.52 6.93
N VAL A 304 8.31 -8.06 6.58
CA VAL A 304 8.03 -9.50 6.57
C VAL A 304 8.02 -9.99 5.14
N ALA A 305 8.87 -10.96 4.81
CA ALA A 305 8.86 -11.66 3.53
C ALA A 305 7.90 -12.84 3.62
N GLU A 306 6.93 -12.87 2.74
CA GLU A 306 5.96 -13.94 2.54
C GLU A 306 6.16 -14.55 1.15
N ASP A 307 5.45 -15.64 0.83
CA ASP A 307 5.64 -16.36 -0.45
C ASP A 307 5.44 -15.48 -1.69
N ASP A 308 4.66 -14.42 -1.59
CA ASP A 308 4.22 -13.57 -2.70
C ASP A 308 4.53 -12.08 -2.53
N GLY A 309 5.31 -11.69 -1.51
CA GLY A 309 5.67 -10.29 -1.35
C GLY A 309 6.41 -9.95 -0.07
N LEU A 310 6.77 -8.67 0.02
CA LEU A 310 7.37 -8.07 1.21
C LEU A 310 6.40 -7.05 1.79
N PHE A 311 6.11 -7.17 3.07
CA PHE A 311 5.11 -6.34 3.73
C PHE A 311 5.70 -5.62 4.94
N LEU A 312 5.53 -4.31 4.96
CA LEU A 312 5.90 -3.49 6.10
C LEU A 312 4.76 -3.45 7.12
N TRP A 313 5.06 -3.87 8.34
CA TRP A 313 4.18 -3.80 9.48
C TRP A 313 4.73 -2.82 10.51
N HIS A 314 3.86 -2.11 11.20
CA HIS A 314 4.23 -1.34 12.38
C HIS A 314 3.36 -1.72 13.59
N ARG A 315 3.96 -1.72 14.76
CA ARG A 315 3.25 -1.98 16.01
C ARG A 315 2.73 -0.68 16.58
N GLU A 316 1.41 -0.52 16.62
CA GLU A 316 0.78 0.62 17.27
C GLU A 316 0.85 0.48 18.78
N GLN A 317 1.24 1.55 19.47
CA GLN A 317 1.13 1.62 20.93
C GLN A 317 -0.27 2.08 21.32
N PRO A 318 -0.96 1.37 22.23
CA PRO A 318 -2.30 1.76 22.65
C PRO A 318 -2.26 3.10 23.38
N ARG A 319 -3.17 3.97 23.05
CA ARG A 319 -3.34 5.28 23.75
C ARG A 319 -3.96 5.12 25.13
N ALA A 320 -4.69 4.03 25.38
CA ALA A 320 -5.30 3.71 26.66
C ALA A 320 -4.56 2.55 27.34
N ARG A 321 -4.39 2.61 28.67
CA ARG A 321 -3.72 1.57 29.45
C ARG A 321 -4.34 0.17 29.33
N ALA A 322 -5.58 0.07 28.88
CA ALA A 322 -6.34 -1.19 28.77
C ALA A 322 -6.38 -1.81 27.37
N ALA A 323 -5.85 -1.12 26.34
CA ALA A 323 -5.87 -1.66 24.98
C ALA A 323 -4.58 -2.45 24.71
N SER A 324 -4.68 -3.61 24.08
CA SER A 324 -3.54 -4.38 23.59
C SER A 324 -2.89 -3.64 22.42
N ALA A 325 -1.55 -3.66 22.34
CA ALA A 325 -0.84 -3.18 21.17
C ALA A 325 -1.13 -4.11 19.99
N ARG A 326 -1.34 -3.56 18.79
CA ARG A 326 -1.61 -4.34 17.59
C ARG A 326 -0.60 -4.05 16.51
N TRP A 327 -0.39 -5.03 15.64
CA TRP A 327 0.36 -4.86 14.42
C TRP A 327 -0.57 -4.34 13.31
N VAL A 328 -0.12 -3.34 12.59
CA VAL A 328 -0.83 -2.75 11.46
C VAL A 328 0.07 -2.80 10.24
N ARG A 329 -0.46 -3.32 9.15
CA ARG A 329 0.23 -3.34 7.88
C ARG A 329 0.29 -1.91 7.32
N ALA A 330 1.49 -1.42 7.06
CA ALA A 330 1.71 -0.04 6.64
C ALA A 330 1.94 0.10 5.14
N ALA A 331 2.56 -0.89 4.49
CA ALA A 331 2.86 -0.88 3.07
C ALA A 331 3.25 -2.26 2.56
N ALA A 332 3.05 -2.50 1.27
CA ALA A 332 3.68 -3.61 0.56
C ALA A 332 4.94 -3.08 -0.16
N LEU A 333 6.05 -3.79 -0.01
CA LEU A 333 7.18 -3.67 -0.91
C LEU A 333 7.04 -4.77 -1.95
N ARG A 334 6.70 -4.41 -3.15
CA ARG A 334 6.62 -5.37 -4.24
C ARG A 334 7.94 -5.42 -4.97
N VAL A 335 8.53 -6.60 -4.98
CA VAL A 335 9.50 -6.95 -6.00
C VAL A 335 8.69 -7.19 -7.27
N PRO A 336 8.99 -6.52 -8.39
CA PRO A 336 8.23 -6.72 -9.61
C PRO A 336 8.12 -8.22 -9.93
N SER A 337 6.91 -8.71 -10.10
CA SER A 337 6.69 -10.08 -10.59
C SER A 337 7.00 -10.11 -12.09
N VAL A 338 7.92 -10.93 -12.52
CA VAL A 338 8.34 -11.11 -13.93
C VAL A 338 7.64 -12.33 -14.57
N GLY A 339 6.60 -12.82 -13.93
CA GLY A 339 5.74 -13.81 -14.55
C GLY A 339 5.13 -13.25 -15.85
N PRO A 340 4.78 -14.12 -16.83
CA PRO A 340 4.14 -13.68 -18.06
C PRO A 340 2.87 -12.90 -17.71
N VAL A 341 2.82 -11.65 -18.18
CA VAL A 341 1.64 -10.80 -18.02
C VAL A 341 0.62 -11.26 -19.07
N LEU A 342 -0.53 -11.76 -18.62
CA LEU A 342 -1.63 -12.06 -19.50
C LEU A 342 -2.16 -10.74 -20.07
N ARG A 343 -2.21 -10.65 -21.39
CA ARG A 343 -2.79 -9.51 -22.11
C ARG A 343 -3.97 -9.97 -22.91
N ALA A 344 -5.01 -9.17 -22.95
CA ALA A 344 -6.16 -9.40 -23.83
C ALA A 344 -5.72 -9.37 -25.29
N GLN A 345 -6.45 -10.09 -26.15
CA GLN A 345 -6.15 -10.16 -27.58
C GLN A 345 -6.21 -8.80 -28.29
N ALA A 346 -7.09 -7.93 -27.83
CA ALA A 346 -7.18 -6.55 -28.27
C ALA A 346 -7.26 -5.63 -27.06
N PRO A 347 -6.66 -4.43 -27.10
CA PRO A 347 -6.79 -3.46 -26.01
C PRO A 347 -8.20 -2.86 -25.97
N SER A 348 -8.58 -2.34 -24.81
CA SER A 348 -9.80 -1.53 -24.69
C SER A 348 -9.69 -0.29 -25.58
N HIS A 349 -10.84 0.17 -26.07
CA HIS A 349 -10.93 1.42 -26.83
C HIS A 349 -11.80 2.45 -26.09
N LYS A 350 -11.56 3.72 -26.38
CA LYS A 350 -12.36 4.81 -25.86
C LYS A 350 -13.67 4.92 -26.64
N VAL A 351 -14.79 4.91 -25.91
CA VAL A 351 -16.12 5.19 -26.49
C VAL A 351 -16.29 6.70 -26.65
N ALA A 352 -16.18 7.44 -25.52
CA ALA A 352 -16.31 8.89 -25.50
C ALA A 352 -15.77 9.48 -24.20
N GLN A 353 -15.52 10.77 -24.18
CA GLN A 353 -15.22 11.52 -22.96
C GLN A 353 -16.52 11.88 -22.23
N ILE A 354 -16.57 11.67 -20.91
CA ILE A 354 -17.74 11.97 -20.08
C ILE A 354 -17.72 13.43 -19.64
N SER A 355 -16.62 13.86 -19.00
CA SER A 355 -16.49 15.21 -18.42
C SER A 355 -15.83 16.20 -19.39
N GLY A 356 -15.94 17.49 -19.12
CA GLY A 356 -15.41 18.56 -19.98
C GLY A 356 -16.36 18.98 -21.08
N GLU A 357 -15.85 19.61 -22.13
CA GLU A 357 -16.67 20.19 -23.21
C GLU A 357 -16.51 19.47 -24.54
N HIS A 358 -15.27 19.10 -24.89
CA HIS A 358 -14.95 18.53 -26.18
C HIS A 358 -14.39 17.11 -26.04
N ASP A 359 -14.80 16.24 -26.95
CA ASP A 359 -14.27 14.88 -27.04
C ASP A 359 -13.17 14.80 -28.11
N THR A 360 -12.12 14.09 -27.83
CA THR A 360 -11.02 13.80 -28.75
C THR A 360 -10.75 12.30 -28.73
N GLN A 361 -10.81 11.69 -29.90
CA GLN A 361 -10.51 10.27 -30.06
C GLN A 361 -9.00 10.05 -30.32
N PRO A 362 -8.45 8.83 -30.11
CA PRO A 362 -7.11 8.50 -30.52
C PRO A 362 -6.84 8.91 -31.96
N GLY A 363 -5.66 9.50 -32.22
CA GLY A 363 -5.34 10.10 -33.51
C GLY A 363 -5.66 11.59 -33.64
N GLY A 364 -6.15 12.22 -32.56
CA GLY A 364 -6.38 13.67 -32.50
C GLY A 364 -7.65 14.19 -33.15
N ASN A 365 -8.52 13.27 -33.63
CA ASN A 365 -9.78 13.64 -34.26
C ASN A 365 -10.79 14.10 -33.21
N SER A 366 -11.26 15.34 -33.30
CA SER A 366 -12.38 15.81 -32.47
C SER A 366 -13.68 15.18 -32.96
N THR A 367 -14.43 14.56 -32.06
CA THR A 367 -15.75 13.97 -32.37
C THR A 367 -16.92 14.85 -31.93
N GLY A 368 -16.64 16.06 -31.43
CA GLY A 368 -17.64 17.02 -31.00
C GLY A 368 -17.71 17.20 -29.49
N SER A 369 -18.92 17.25 -28.93
CA SER A 369 -19.11 17.43 -27.49
C SER A 369 -18.92 16.14 -26.72
N THR A 370 -18.53 16.29 -25.45
CA THR A 370 -18.52 15.17 -24.48
C THR A 370 -19.94 14.66 -24.20
N LEU A 371 -20.05 13.51 -23.53
CA LEU A 371 -21.36 12.94 -23.15
C LEU A 371 -22.15 13.82 -22.15
N SER A 372 -21.56 14.88 -21.61
CA SER A 372 -22.19 15.76 -20.62
C SER A 372 -22.18 17.25 -21.00
N SER A 373 -21.18 17.71 -21.77
CA SER A 373 -20.84 19.14 -21.87
C SER A 373 -20.80 19.82 -20.50
N SER A 374 -20.08 19.19 -19.55
CA SER A 374 -20.21 19.49 -18.11
C SER A 374 -19.81 20.92 -17.75
N HIS A 375 -18.88 21.50 -18.50
CA HIS A 375 -18.49 22.89 -18.25
C HIS A 375 -19.60 23.88 -18.53
N SER A 376 -20.17 23.85 -19.72
CA SER A 376 -21.24 24.80 -20.13
C SER A 376 -22.57 24.58 -19.38
N THR A 377 -22.90 23.30 -19.08
CA THR A 377 -24.17 22.94 -18.44
C THR A 377 -24.17 23.12 -16.93
N SER A 378 -23.07 22.80 -16.25
CA SER A 378 -22.98 22.75 -14.77
C SER A 378 -21.82 23.53 -14.16
N GLY A 379 -20.79 23.88 -14.95
CA GLY A 379 -19.59 24.56 -14.51
C GLY A 379 -18.49 23.59 -14.02
N VAL A 380 -18.62 22.29 -14.28
CA VAL A 380 -17.60 21.29 -14.00
C VAL A 380 -16.58 21.29 -15.13
N ARG A 381 -15.34 21.68 -14.83
CA ARG A 381 -14.23 21.75 -15.80
C ARG A 381 -13.53 20.42 -15.98
N GLY A 382 -13.37 19.68 -14.89
CA GLY A 382 -12.74 18.38 -14.85
C GLY A 382 -13.04 17.68 -13.53
N THR A 383 -12.93 16.36 -13.52
CA THR A 383 -13.22 15.52 -12.36
C THR A 383 -12.59 14.15 -12.56
N ASP A 384 -12.63 13.30 -11.52
CA ASP A 384 -12.15 11.92 -11.57
C ASP A 384 -13.19 10.91 -11.07
N LEU A 385 -12.79 9.66 -10.97
CA LEU A 385 -13.56 8.48 -10.62
C LEU A 385 -14.64 8.17 -11.67
N GLY A 386 -15.93 8.20 -11.31
CA GLY A 386 -17.02 7.84 -12.20
C GLY A 386 -17.68 6.52 -11.80
N VAL A 387 -18.15 6.46 -10.56
CA VAL A 387 -18.79 5.27 -9.99
C VAL A 387 -20.28 5.30 -10.25
N ARG A 388 -20.80 4.34 -11.02
CA ARG A 388 -22.23 4.18 -11.27
C ARG A 388 -22.93 3.53 -10.09
N VAL A 389 -24.04 4.12 -9.65
CA VAL A 389 -24.92 3.61 -8.58
C VAL A 389 -26.37 3.64 -9.05
N GLU A 390 -27.07 2.52 -8.87
CA GLU A 390 -28.49 2.42 -9.16
C GLU A 390 -29.32 2.91 -7.97
N VAL A 391 -30.20 3.89 -8.20
CA VAL A 391 -31.03 4.53 -7.17
C VAL A 391 -32.49 4.48 -7.59
N GLY A 392 -33.20 3.42 -7.23
CA GLY A 392 -34.55 3.15 -7.69
C GLY A 392 -34.56 2.84 -9.19
N ASP A 393 -35.29 3.63 -9.95
CA ASP A 393 -35.36 3.58 -11.42
C ASP A 393 -34.37 4.51 -12.13
N GLN A 394 -33.47 5.14 -11.37
CA GLN A 394 -32.52 6.11 -11.90
C GLN A 394 -31.07 5.61 -11.67
N SER A 395 -30.21 5.87 -12.65
CA SER A 395 -28.77 5.66 -12.55
C SER A 395 -28.05 6.98 -12.28
N VAL A 396 -27.18 6.98 -11.29
CA VAL A 396 -26.39 8.15 -10.89
C VAL A 396 -24.91 7.80 -10.98
N MET A 397 -24.07 8.77 -11.33
CA MET A 397 -22.62 8.62 -11.29
C MET A 397 -22.03 9.57 -10.26
N LEU A 398 -21.18 9.03 -9.40
CA LEU A 398 -20.42 9.75 -8.39
C LEU A 398 -19.03 10.06 -8.93
N PHE A 399 -18.55 11.28 -8.69
CA PHE A 399 -17.23 11.75 -9.09
C PHE A 399 -16.48 12.33 -7.88
N GLY A 400 -15.15 12.12 -7.85
CA GLY A 400 -14.26 12.68 -6.84
C GLY A 400 -13.71 14.05 -7.22
N ASP A 401 -12.83 14.56 -6.44
CA ASP A 401 -12.03 15.80 -6.55
C ASP A 401 -12.33 16.67 -7.79
N THR A 402 -13.47 17.34 -7.80
CA THR A 402 -13.99 18.03 -8.98
C THR A 402 -13.45 19.45 -9.08
N HIS A 403 -12.93 19.80 -10.25
CA HIS A 403 -12.51 21.16 -10.59
C HIS A 403 -13.68 21.98 -11.14
N TRP A 404 -14.10 22.98 -10.36
CA TRP A 404 -15.22 23.85 -10.70
C TRP A 404 -14.77 25.18 -11.27
N GLN A 405 -15.56 25.76 -12.15
CA GLN A 405 -15.36 27.12 -12.65
C GLN A 405 -15.26 28.16 -11.50
N ARG A 406 -15.95 27.91 -10.39
CA ARG A 406 -15.90 28.75 -9.20
C ARG A 406 -14.85 28.25 -8.24
N LYS A 407 -13.79 29.01 -8.01
CA LYS A 407 -12.67 28.68 -7.10
C LYS A 407 -13.08 28.22 -5.69
N ARG A 408 -14.20 28.75 -5.14
CA ARG A 408 -14.70 28.35 -3.80
C ARG A 408 -15.15 26.90 -3.72
N TRP A 409 -15.31 26.21 -4.85
CA TRP A 409 -15.69 24.81 -4.94
C TRP A 409 -14.57 23.92 -5.50
N ALA A 410 -13.40 24.48 -5.73
CA ALA A 410 -12.24 23.67 -6.07
C ALA A 410 -12.08 22.55 -5.03
N THR A 411 -11.72 21.37 -5.46
CA THR A 411 -11.56 20.17 -4.61
C THR A 411 -12.84 19.67 -3.91
N ARG A 412 -14.01 19.93 -4.49
CA ARG A 412 -15.29 19.36 -4.03
C ARG A 412 -15.80 18.37 -5.05
N ASP A 413 -16.42 17.29 -4.58
CA ASP A 413 -16.94 16.21 -5.40
C ASP A 413 -18.19 16.62 -6.17
N ALA A 414 -18.48 15.87 -7.24
CA ALA A 414 -19.66 16.06 -8.08
C ALA A 414 -20.45 14.75 -8.22
N LEU A 415 -21.65 14.88 -8.80
CA LEU A 415 -22.46 13.76 -9.25
C LEU A 415 -23.22 14.13 -10.53
N ALA A 416 -23.61 13.11 -11.29
CA ALA A 416 -24.45 13.29 -12.46
C ALA A 416 -25.59 12.27 -12.50
N LEU A 417 -26.73 12.67 -13.03
CA LEU A 417 -27.80 11.76 -13.45
C LEU A 417 -27.43 11.18 -14.81
N ILE A 418 -27.63 9.88 -14.98
CA ILE A 418 -27.38 9.20 -16.25
C ILE A 418 -28.71 8.99 -16.97
N HIS A 419 -28.82 9.57 -18.14
CA HIS A 419 -29.95 9.34 -19.03
C HIS A 419 -29.58 8.27 -20.05
N ASP A 420 -30.49 7.33 -20.30
CA ASP A 420 -30.27 6.17 -21.15
C ASP A 420 -29.01 5.41 -20.75
N PRO A 421 -28.93 4.94 -19.48
CA PRO A 421 -27.70 4.34 -18.93
C PRO A 421 -27.23 3.11 -19.71
N ASP A 422 -28.15 2.38 -20.33
CA ASP A 422 -27.88 1.17 -21.10
C ASP A 422 -27.79 1.43 -22.61
N GLY A 423 -27.90 2.68 -23.03
CA GLY A 423 -27.78 3.12 -24.43
C GLY A 423 -26.34 3.05 -24.95
N ALA A 424 -26.19 3.08 -26.28
CA ALA A 424 -24.86 3.10 -26.90
C ALA A 424 -24.05 4.36 -26.50
N ALA A 425 -24.75 5.50 -26.36
CA ALA A 425 -24.18 6.78 -25.96
C ALA A 425 -25.00 7.38 -24.79
N PRO A 426 -24.75 6.96 -23.55
CA PRO A 426 -25.45 7.52 -22.39
C PRO A 426 -25.13 9.00 -22.24
N ARG A 427 -26.10 9.76 -21.74
CA ARG A 427 -25.95 11.20 -21.51
C ARG A 427 -25.87 11.48 -20.01
N PHE A 428 -24.92 12.32 -19.60
CA PHE A 428 -24.67 12.65 -18.19
C PHE A 428 -25.10 14.10 -17.90
N GLU A 429 -26.04 14.29 -17.00
CA GLU A 429 -26.44 15.59 -16.50
C GLU A 429 -25.79 15.85 -15.14
N PHE A 430 -24.69 16.60 -15.12
CA PHE A 430 -24.04 16.99 -13.90
C PHE A 430 -24.89 17.92 -13.05
N HIS A 431 -24.93 17.65 -11.74
CA HIS A 431 -25.50 18.59 -10.78
C HIS A 431 -24.61 19.83 -10.69
N GLY A 432 -25.22 21.02 -10.77
CA GLY A 432 -24.46 22.27 -10.83
C GLY A 432 -23.97 22.80 -9.47
N GLY A 433 -24.07 22.04 -8.42
CA GLY A 433 -23.51 22.30 -7.08
C GLY A 433 -22.71 21.10 -6.56
N PRO A 434 -21.78 21.31 -5.61
CA PRO A 434 -20.94 20.24 -5.08
C PRO A 434 -21.72 19.29 -4.14
N LEU A 435 -21.12 18.10 -3.89
CA LEU A 435 -21.57 17.22 -2.81
C LEU A 435 -21.29 17.85 -1.44
N ARG A 436 -22.15 17.56 -0.48
CA ARG A 436 -21.98 18.00 0.91
C ARG A 436 -22.36 16.90 1.89
N PHE A 437 -21.36 16.40 2.56
CA PHE A 437 -21.50 15.45 3.66
C PHE A 437 -21.57 16.18 5.00
N ARG A 438 -22.46 15.76 5.91
CA ARG A 438 -22.69 16.34 7.23
C ARG A 438 -22.69 15.25 8.30
N GLY A 439 -22.19 15.55 9.48
CA GLY A 439 -22.19 14.64 10.63
C GLY A 439 -20.86 13.93 10.88
N HIS A 440 -20.71 13.27 12.01
CA HIS A 440 -19.57 12.46 12.44
C HIS A 440 -18.17 13.10 12.24
N GLY A 441 -18.04 14.43 12.40
CA GLY A 441 -16.78 15.13 12.19
C GLY A 441 -16.27 15.01 10.75
N THR A 442 -17.17 14.78 9.78
CA THR A 442 -16.81 14.63 8.38
C THR A 442 -16.26 15.94 7.86
N THR A 443 -15.01 15.91 7.44
CA THR A 443 -14.38 16.99 6.70
C THR A 443 -13.96 16.42 5.37
N MET A 444 -14.64 16.85 4.32
CA MET A 444 -14.21 16.57 2.95
C MET A 444 -13.11 17.55 2.61
N THR A 445 -11.93 17.04 2.41
CA THR A 445 -10.76 17.80 1.94
C THR A 445 -10.33 17.27 0.58
N GLU A 446 -9.28 17.79 0.03
CA GLU A 446 -8.64 17.24 -1.15
C GLU A 446 -8.33 15.74 -0.93
N TYR A 447 -8.65 14.89 -1.89
CA TYR A 447 -8.55 13.42 -1.86
C TYR A 447 -9.60 12.68 -1.02
N ASP A 448 -10.55 13.36 -0.40
CA ASP A 448 -11.69 12.70 0.24
C ASP A 448 -12.85 12.60 -0.75
N VAL A 449 -13.14 11.40 -1.21
CA VAL A 449 -13.98 11.17 -2.40
C VAL A 449 -15.08 10.14 -2.12
N PRO A 450 -16.23 10.20 -2.83
CA PRO A 450 -17.20 9.13 -2.82
C PRO A 450 -16.61 7.88 -3.49
N LEU A 451 -16.83 6.72 -2.88
CA LEU A 451 -16.19 5.45 -3.26
C LEU A 451 -17.15 4.55 -4.04
N ASP A 452 -18.34 4.34 -3.50
CA ASP A 452 -19.40 3.49 -4.07
C ASP A 452 -20.72 3.74 -3.32
N GLY A 453 -21.80 3.04 -3.68
CA GLY A 453 -23.08 3.20 -3.00
C GLY A 453 -24.05 2.05 -3.25
N PHE A 454 -25.16 2.07 -2.52
CA PHE A 454 -26.24 1.11 -2.67
C PHE A 454 -27.59 1.72 -2.28
N THR A 455 -28.67 1.07 -2.72
CA THR A 455 -30.03 1.43 -2.33
C THR A 455 -30.60 0.37 -1.41
N HIS A 456 -31.22 0.79 -0.31
CA HIS A 456 -31.94 -0.10 0.59
C HIS A 456 -33.23 0.59 1.09
N ALA A 457 -34.35 -0.11 1.07
CA ALA A 457 -35.67 0.39 1.51
C ALA A 457 -36.04 1.78 0.91
N GLY A 458 -35.71 1.99 -0.37
CA GLY A 458 -35.98 3.24 -1.08
C GLY A 458 -35.04 4.42 -0.68
N GLN A 459 -34.08 4.17 0.16
CA GLN A 459 -33.04 5.14 0.55
C GLN A 459 -31.74 4.87 -0.18
N TRP A 460 -31.03 5.92 -0.53
CA TRP A 460 -29.72 5.85 -1.16
C TRP A 460 -28.61 6.09 -0.13
N TYR A 461 -27.63 5.22 -0.12
CA TYR A 461 -26.45 5.25 0.76
C TYR A 461 -25.18 5.30 -0.08
N VAL A 462 -24.17 6.02 0.42
CA VAL A 462 -22.87 6.20 -0.24
C VAL A 462 -21.77 5.95 0.77
N PHE A 463 -20.75 5.24 0.35
CA PHE A 463 -19.46 5.17 1.03
C PHE A 463 -18.58 6.31 0.56
N THR A 464 -17.88 6.97 1.47
CA THR A 464 -16.95 8.04 1.14
C THR A 464 -15.69 7.91 1.98
N SER A 465 -14.53 8.22 1.39
CA SER A 465 -13.30 8.38 2.16
C SER A 465 -13.31 9.70 2.95
N SER A 466 -12.49 9.80 3.97
CA SER A 466 -12.32 10.99 4.78
C SER A 466 -10.94 10.99 5.46
N ASN A 467 -10.43 12.17 5.77
CA ASN A 467 -9.20 12.32 6.53
C ASN A 467 -9.29 11.67 7.91
N HIS A 468 -8.25 10.99 8.29
CA HIS A 468 -8.07 10.49 9.66
C HIS A 468 -7.17 11.44 10.45
N PHE A 469 -7.74 12.46 11.07
CA PHE A 469 -6.98 13.50 11.77
C PHE A 469 -6.03 12.97 12.84
N ALA A 470 -6.42 11.90 13.54
CA ALA A 470 -5.57 11.31 14.57
C ALA A 470 -4.33 10.63 14.03
N ARG A 471 -4.35 10.20 12.75
CA ARG A 471 -3.23 9.56 12.05
C ARG A 471 -2.55 10.50 11.05
N HIS A 472 -3.09 11.70 10.84
CA HIS A 472 -2.66 12.64 9.80
C HIS A 472 -2.59 11.97 8.41
N GLN A 473 -3.57 11.12 8.12
CA GLN A 473 -3.64 10.32 6.91
C GLN A 473 -4.80 10.79 6.04
N VAL A 474 -4.48 11.24 4.84
CA VAL A 474 -5.44 11.50 3.77
C VAL A 474 -6.06 10.16 3.35
N MET A 475 -7.37 10.14 3.02
CA MET A 475 -8.11 8.90 2.76
C MET A 475 -7.85 7.86 3.88
N GLY A 476 -7.87 8.31 5.13
CA GLY A 476 -7.45 7.49 6.27
C GLY A 476 -8.58 6.71 6.94
N ARG A 477 -9.83 6.90 6.48
CA ARG A 477 -11.03 6.18 6.96
C ARG A 477 -12.12 6.23 5.90
N SER A 478 -13.05 5.30 5.97
CA SER A 478 -14.30 5.34 5.21
C SER A 478 -15.51 5.60 6.11
N LEU A 479 -16.48 6.29 5.54
CA LEU A 479 -17.72 6.67 6.20
C LEU A 479 -18.90 6.17 5.36
N LEU A 480 -19.99 5.79 6.04
CA LEU A 480 -21.29 5.50 5.43
C LEU A 480 -22.20 6.71 5.59
N ALA A 481 -22.77 7.20 4.50
CA ALA A 481 -23.66 8.33 4.47
C ALA A 481 -24.96 8.01 3.74
N ARG A 482 -26.06 8.64 4.14
CA ARG A 482 -27.38 8.56 3.53
C ARG A 482 -27.65 9.83 2.76
N ALA A 483 -28.20 9.72 1.56
CA ALA A 483 -28.66 10.87 0.79
C ALA A 483 -29.85 11.54 1.47
N ASP A 484 -29.80 12.87 1.63
CA ASP A 484 -30.88 13.70 2.11
C ASP A 484 -31.75 14.21 0.93
N ASP A 485 -31.12 14.40 -0.22
CA ASP A 485 -31.78 14.84 -1.46
C ASP A 485 -32.07 13.61 -2.37
N ARG A 486 -33.12 13.67 -3.17
CA ARG A 486 -33.47 12.59 -4.11
C ARG A 486 -32.76 12.77 -5.45
N PRO A 487 -32.48 11.69 -6.20
CA PRO A 487 -31.84 11.78 -7.52
C PRO A 487 -32.56 12.75 -8.47
N SER A 488 -33.90 12.90 -8.39
CA SER A 488 -34.69 13.87 -9.17
C SER A 488 -34.32 15.34 -8.91
N ALA A 489 -33.54 15.63 -7.85
CA ALA A 489 -33.02 16.97 -7.59
C ALA A 489 -31.72 17.27 -8.35
N ILE A 490 -31.15 16.28 -9.05
CA ILE A 490 -29.94 16.43 -9.83
C ILE A 490 -30.26 17.25 -11.09
N THR A 491 -29.61 18.38 -11.22
CA THR A 491 -29.74 19.24 -12.41
C THR A 491 -28.56 20.21 -12.51
N GLY A 492 -28.11 20.48 -13.73
CA GLY A 492 -27.07 21.45 -14.02
C GLY A 492 -27.45 22.90 -13.73
N ARG A 493 -28.76 23.19 -13.62
CA ARG A 493 -29.28 24.53 -13.42
C ARG A 493 -29.19 25.08 -12.01
N THR A 494 -29.13 24.20 -11.00
CA THR A 494 -29.00 24.60 -9.60
C THR A 494 -27.51 24.82 -9.20
N ARG A 495 -27.29 25.64 -8.17
CA ARG A 495 -25.99 25.80 -7.53
C ARG A 495 -26.07 25.36 -6.06
N ARG A 496 -27.16 24.79 -5.63
CA ARG A 496 -27.36 24.25 -4.29
C ARG A 496 -26.54 22.94 -4.16
N PRO A 497 -25.80 22.75 -3.07
CA PRO A 497 -25.14 21.48 -2.82
C PRO A 497 -26.12 20.32 -2.73
N PHE A 498 -25.76 19.17 -3.29
CA PHE A 498 -26.44 17.91 -3.04
C PHE A 498 -25.96 17.32 -1.71
N ARG A 499 -26.89 16.92 -0.83
CA ARG A 499 -26.60 16.70 0.58
C ARG A 499 -26.68 15.23 0.96
N PHE A 500 -25.76 14.85 1.84
CA PHE A 500 -25.71 13.57 2.51
C PHE A 500 -25.51 13.76 4.02
N THR A 501 -26.13 12.90 4.80
CA THR A 501 -25.93 12.79 6.25
C THR A 501 -25.06 11.58 6.54
N THR A 502 -23.89 11.78 7.11
CA THR A 502 -22.98 10.69 7.54
C THR A 502 -23.57 10.01 8.77
N LEU A 503 -23.72 8.71 8.69
CA LEU A 503 -24.33 7.86 9.70
C LEU A 503 -23.29 7.23 10.62
N ALA A 504 -22.23 6.65 10.05
CA ALA A 504 -21.22 5.92 10.78
C ALA A 504 -19.84 5.98 10.11
N GLN A 505 -18.79 5.75 10.87
CA GLN A 505 -17.50 5.32 10.35
C GLN A 505 -17.58 3.83 10.04
N LEU A 506 -17.24 3.44 8.81
CA LEU A 506 -17.21 2.05 8.42
C LEU A 506 -15.88 1.39 8.85
N SER A 507 -14.77 1.98 8.46
CA SER A 507 -13.42 1.47 8.73
C SER A 507 -12.39 2.59 8.79
N ASP A 508 -11.31 2.34 9.52
CA ASP A 508 -10.04 3.08 9.46
C ASP A 508 -8.84 2.14 9.31
N LEU A 509 -9.08 0.92 8.82
CA LEU A 509 -8.09 -0.15 8.67
C LEU A 509 -8.03 -0.69 7.23
N SER A 510 -8.88 -1.66 6.92
CA SER A 510 -8.79 -2.48 5.71
C SER A 510 -9.94 -2.24 4.71
N PHE A 511 -10.91 -1.42 5.07
CA PHE A 511 -12.05 -1.06 4.21
C PHE A 511 -12.16 0.47 4.06
N ILE A 512 -11.02 1.13 3.80
CA ILE A 512 -10.96 2.57 3.57
C ILE A 512 -11.40 2.90 2.14
N ASN A 513 -10.91 2.14 1.15
CA ASN A 513 -11.37 2.21 -0.24
C ASN A 513 -12.30 1.02 -0.48
N VAL A 514 -13.53 1.28 -0.91
CA VAL A 514 -14.60 0.27 -0.93
C VAL A 514 -15.30 0.27 -2.27
N SER A 515 -15.48 -0.95 -2.84
CA SER A 515 -16.50 -1.24 -3.85
C SER A 515 -17.62 -2.04 -3.21
N ALA A 516 -18.87 -1.73 -3.55
CA ALA A 516 -20.04 -2.30 -2.92
C ALA A 516 -21.03 -2.83 -3.96
N GLN A 517 -21.59 -4.01 -3.69
CA GLN A 517 -22.64 -4.58 -4.52
C GLN A 517 -23.59 -5.45 -3.68
N ARG A 518 -24.89 -5.42 -4.04
CA ARG A 518 -25.87 -6.34 -3.48
C ARG A 518 -25.54 -7.77 -3.89
N LEU A 519 -25.50 -8.67 -2.91
CA LEU A 519 -25.26 -10.09 -3.12
C LEU A 519 -26.58 -10.81 -3.47
N PRO A 520 -26.55 -11.85 -4.31
CA PRO A 520 -27.70 -12.73 -4.52
C PRO A 520 -28.15 -13.36 -3.23
N ALA A 521 -29.45 -13.45 -2.99
CA ALA A 521 -30.03 -14.06 -1.78
C ALA A 521 -29.73 -15.57 -1.69
N GLU A 522 -29.58 -16.21 -2.84
CA GLU A 522 -29.34 -17.65 -2.97
C GLU A 522 -27.88 -18.04 -2.76
N LEU A 523 -26.98 -17.06 -2.58
CA LEU A 523 -25.56 -17.34 -2.38
C LEU A 523 -25.38 -18.11 -1.05
N PRO A 524 -24.78 -19.32 -1.08
CA PRO A 524 -24.64 -20.13 0.11
C PRO A 524 -23.62 -19.56 1.08
N HIS A 525 -23.73 -19.94 2.34
CA HIS A 525 -22.74 -19.63 3.39
C HIS A 525 -22.54 -18.13 3.69
N LEU A 526 -23.49 -17.27 3.32
CA LEU A 526 -23.46 -15.87 3.74
C LEU A 526 -23.64 -15.76 5.26
N PRO A 527 -22.99 -14.74 5.90
CA PRO A 527 -23.29 -14.41 7.29
C PRO A 527 -24.72 -13.85 7.37
N PHE A 528 -25.29 -13.76 8.56
CA PHE A 528 -26.61 -13.17 8.80
C PHE A 528 -27.77 -13.89 8.08
N PRO A 529 -28.02 -15.15 8.41
CA PRO A 529 -29.13 -15.93 7.80
C PRO A 529 -30.52 -15.35 8.14
N ASP A 530 -30.59 -14.46 9.12
CA ASP A 530 -31.78 -13.72 9.57
C ASP A 530 -32.04 -12.44 8.74
N ALA A 531 -31.12 -12.06 7.87
CA ALA A 531 -31.28 -10.84 7.04
C ALA A 531 -32.39 -11.02 6.00
N SER A 532 -33.46 -10.23 6.14
CA SER A 532 -34.67 -10.36 5.33
C SER A 532 -34.58 -9.75 3.92
N GLN A 533 -33.53 -8.98 3.60
CA GLN A 533 -33.44 -8.17 2.39
C GLN A 533 -32.03 -8.11 1.84
N GLY A 534 -31.54 -9.14 1.24
CA GLY A 534 -30.27 -9.17 0.46
C GLY A 534 -29.11 -8.34 1.04
N LEU A 535 -28.03 -8.99 1.30
CA LEU A 535 -26.82 -8.43 1.91
C LEU A 535 -26.01 -7.57 0.89
N ILE A 536 -25.15 -6.72 1.40
CA ILE A 536 -24.21 -5.92 0.56
C ILE A 536 -22.82 -6.50 0.75
N GLY A 537 -22.22 -7.01 -0.33
CA GLY A 537 -20.80 -7.35 -0.37
C GLY A 537 -19.95 -6.08 -0.49
N LEU A 538 -18.89 -6.03 0.30
CA LEU A 538 -17.91 -4.94 0.33
C LEU A 538 -16.53 -5.50 0.02
N TRP A 539 -15.94 -5.08 -1.08
CA TRP A 539 -14.54 -5.33 -1.41
C TRP A 539 -13.74 -4.10 -1.04
N GLY A 540 -12.84 -4.24 -0.09
CA GLY A 540 -12.15 -3.10 0.50
C GLY A 540 -10.64 -3.26 0.57
N SER A 541 -9.92 -2.15 0.48
CA SER A 541 -8.50 -2.03 0.79
C SER A 541 -8.27 -0.96 1.86
N GLY A 542 -7.13 -1.08 2.54
CA GLY A 542 -6.72 -0.16 3.60
C GLY A 542 -6.04 1.09 3.07
N SER A 543 -4.77 1.29 3.43
CA SER A 543 -4.00 2.44 2.96
C SER A 543 -3.98 2.51 1.44
N TYR A 544 -4.26 3.68 0.90
CA TYR A 544 -4.39 3.94 -0.53
C TYR A 544 -3.17 3.48 -1.33
N ARG A 545 -3.40 2.60 -2.31
CA ARG A 545 -2.40 1.97 -3.18
C ARG A 545 -1.25 1.29 -2.41
N ALA A 546 -1.54 0.74 -1.24
CA ALA A 546 -0.54 0.13 -0.38
C ALA A 546 -1.03 -1.11 0.40
N ASP A 547 -2.27 -1.55 0.17
CA ASP A 547 -2.85 -2.69 0.91
C ASP A 547 -3.59 -3.66 -0.02
N ASP A 548 -3.79 -4.89 0.46
CA ASP A 548 -4.51 -5.95 -0.21
C ASP A 548 -6.00 -5.68 -0.28
N LEU A 549 -6.67 -6.36 -1.21
CA LEU A 549 -8.12 -6.40 -1.27
C LEU A 549 -8.65 -7.44 -0.30
N ARG A 550 -9.67 -7.08 0.47
CA ARG A 550 -10.40 -7.93 1.43
C ARG A 550 -11.89 -7.92 1.13
N PHE A 551 -12.63 -8.81 1.81
CA PHE A 551 -14.07 -8.93 1.63
C PHE A 551 -14.80 -8.89 2.98
N ALA A 552 -15.91 -8.17 3.00
CA ALA A 552 -16.85 -8.13 4.11
C ALA A 552 -18.29 -8.13 3.59
N VAL A 553 -19.22 -8.40 4.49
CA VAL A 553 -20.65 -8.35 4.20
C VAL A 553 -21.31 -7.41 5.19
N LEU A 554 -22.10 -6.47 4.67
CA LEU A 554 -22.92 -5.54 5.43
C LEU A 554 -24.39 -6.01 5.40
N ASP A 555 -25.02 -6.04 6.56
CA ASP A 555 -26.46 -6.20 6.69
C ASP A 555 -27.16 -4.82 6.62
N PRO A 556 -27.80 -4.47 5.48
CA PRO A 556 -28.43 -3.17 5.35
C PRO A 556 -29.76 -3.02 6.10
N SER A 557 -30.32 -4.12 6.63
CA SER A 557 -31.54 -4.13 7.44
C SER A 557 -31.30 -3.77 8.91
N ALA A 558 -30.03 -3.82 9.36
CA ALA A 558 -29.64 -3.38 10.69
C ALA A 558 -29.61 -1.84 10.80
N ASP A 559 -29.44 -1.34 12.02
CA ASP A 559 -29.23 0.11 12.23
C ASP A 559 -27.90 0.57 11.61
N LEU A 560 -27.98 1.32 10.52
CA LEU A 560 -26.82 1.81 9.77
C LEU A 560 -26.07 2.94 10.49
N THR A 561 -26.54 3.40 11.65
CA THR A 561 -25.73 4.26 12.54
C THR A 561 -24.73 3.44 13.39
N SER A 562 -24.94 2.11 13.43
CA SER A 562 -24.03 1.11 14.01
C SER A 562 -23.99 -0.11 13.08
N PRO A 563 -23.31 -0.04 11.92
CA PRO A 563 -23.41 -1.05 10.87
C PRO A 563 -23.06 -2.46 11.35
N ARG A 564 -23.90 -3.43 11.01
CA ARG A 564 -23.64 -4.85 11.27
C ARG A 564 -22.80 -5.41 10.13
N LEU A 565 -21.54 -5.75 10.43
CA LEU A 565 -20.55 -6.23 9.48
C LEU A 565 -20.04 -7.63 9.86
N ALA A 566 -19.78 -8.43 8.85
CA ALA A 566 -19.03 -9.67 8.98
C ALA A 566 -17.88 -9.67 7.98
N TYR A 567 -16.68 -9.96 8.46
CA TYR A 567 -15.45 -9.95 7.71
C TYR A 567 -15.04 -11.36 7.34
N LEU A 568 -14.61 -11.58 6.10
CA LEU A 568 -14.11 -12.86 5.65
C LEU A 568 -12.83 -13.21 6.41
N SER A 569 -12.86 -14.22 7.27
CA SER A 569 -11.72 -14.65 8.09
C SER A 569 -11.02 -15.91 7.56
N GLY A 570 -11.52 -16.50 6.47
CA GLY A 570 -10.92 -17.64 5.80
C GLY A 570 -11.84 -18.25 4.77
N VAL A 571 -11.26 -19.07 3.88
CA VAL A 571 -12.03 -19.91 2.95
C VAL A 571 -11.43 -21.31 2.99
N HIS A 572 -12.24 -22.32 3.34
CA HIS A 572 -11.80 -23.69 3.34
C HIS A 572 -12.67 -24.51 2.38
N ARG A 573 -12.05 -25.08 1.34
CA ARG A 573 -12.74 -25.85 0.28
C ARG A 573 -13.93 -25.10 -0.33
N GLY A 574 -13.77 -23.78 -0.55
CA GLY A 574 -14.81 -22.92 -1.09
C GLY A 574 -15.83 -22.39 -0.09
N VAL A 575 -15.81 -22.86 1.16
CA VAL A 575 -16.71 -22.41 2.23
C VAL A 575 -16.06 -21.27 3.02
N PRO A 576 -16.69 -20.08 3.07
CA PRO A 576 -16.16 -18.93 3.82
C PRO A 576 -16.36 -19.10 5.33
N SER A 577 -15.44 -18.54 6.09
CA SER A 577 -15.54 -18.31 7.53
C SER A 577 -15.64 -16.82 7.80
N TRP A 578 -16.40 -16.44 8.83
CA TRP A 578 -16.72 -15.05 9.13
C TRP A 578 -16.31 -14.66 10.55
N SER A 579 -15.86 -13.43 10.72
CA SER A 579 -15.57 -12.79 12.00
C SER A 579 -16.30 -11.45 12.10
N VAL A 580 -16.62 -11.02 13.30
CA VAL A 580 -17.13 -9.66 13.57
C VAL A 580 -16.00 -8.65 13.77
N ALA A 581 -14.76 -9.09 13.91
CA ALA A 581 -13.60 -8.24 14.06
C ALA A 581 -12.94 -7.98 12.69
N GLU A 582 -12.79 -6.72 12.31
CA GLU A 582 -12.13 -6.33 11.05
C GLU A 582 -10.68 -6.82 10.97
N THR A 583 -10.00 -6.90 12.11
CA THR A 583 -8.61 -7.39 12.21
C THR A 583 -8.43 -8.84 11.77
N ASP A 584 -9.50 -9.62 11.74
CA ASP A 584 -9.49 -11.01 11.30
C ASP A 584 -9.72 -11.15 9.78
N ALA A 585 -9.95 -10.03 9.08
CA ALA A 585 -10.17 -10.03 7.63
C ALA A 585 -8.94 -10.50 6.88
N VAL A 586 -9.07 -11.60 6.14
CA VAL A 586 -7.98 -12.15 5.34
C VAL A 586 -7.88 -11.49 3.97
N PRO A 587 -6.68 -11.39 3.37
CA PRO A 587 -6.53 -10.97 1.98
C PRO A 587 -7.28 -11.89 1.01
N LEU A 588 -8.05 -11.28 0.14
CA LEU A 588 -8.78 -11.93 -0.95
C LEU A 588 -7.95 -11.98 -2.22
N VAL A 589 -7.38 -10.83 -2.57
CA VAL A 589 -6.42 -10.65 -3.66
C VAL A 589 -5.30 -9.80 -3.12
N ARG A 590 -4.08 -10.28 -3.29
CA ARG A 590 -2.91 -9.51 -2.89
C ARG A 590 -2.62 -8.43 -3.90
N GLY A 591 -2.25 -7.26 -3.41
CA GLY A 591 -2.06 -6.11 -4.27
C GLY A 591 -1.83 -4.81 -3.53
N ALA A 592 -1.49 -3.77 -4.28
CA ALA A 592 -1.50 -2.38 -3.84
C ALA A 592 -2.78 -1.72 -4.38
N PHE A 593 -3.90 -2.06 -3.75
CA PHE A 593 -5.20 -1.58 -4.21
C PHE A 593 -5.46 -0.15 -3.71
N GLY A 594 -5.86 0.70 -4.62
CA GLY A 594 -6.50 1.97 -4.37
C GLY A 594 -7.95 1.91 -4.81
N GLU A 595 -8.28 2.59 -5.88
CA GLU A 595 -9.58 2.52 -6.52
C GLU A 595 -9.80 1.12 -7.09
N VAL A 596 -10.94 0.56 -6.77
CA VAL A 596 -11.33 -0.80 -7.17
C VAL A 596 -12.80 -0.83 -7.52
N SER A 597 -13.16 -1.62 -8.53
CA SER A 597 -14.54 -1.88 -8.91
C SER A 597 -14.79 -3.36 -9.01
N VAL A 598 -15.75 -3.86 -8.25
CA VAL A 598 -16.23 -5.25 -8.35
C VAL A 598 -17.71 -5.23 -8.70
N ARG A 599 -18.08 -5.92 -9.78
CA ARG A 599 -19.47 -6.03 -10.24
C ARG A 599 -19.76 -7.45 -10.74
N TRP A 600 -20.98 -7.89 -10.50
CA TRP A 600 -21.49 -9.12 -11.11
C TRP A 600 -21.78 -8.89 -12.60
N VAL A 601 -21.21 -9.71 -13.45
CA VAL A 601 -21.42 -9.70 -14.90
C VAL A 601 -22.28 -10.91 -15.26
N ALA A 602 -23.58 -10.66 -15.43
CA ALA A 602 -24.55 -11.74 -15.63
C ALA A 602 -24.26 -12.59 -16.87
N ALA A 603 -23.76 -11.96 -17.95
CA ALA A 603 -23.39 -12.67 -19.18
C ALA A 603 -22.19 -13.63 -18.99
N LEU A 604 -21.40 -13.46 -17.93
CA LEU A 604 -20.28 -14.35 -17.59
C LEU A 604 -20.61 -15.30 -16.42
N GLY A 605 -21.71 -15.07 -15.70
CA GLY A 605 -21.96 -15.76 -14.45
C GLY A 605 -20.85 -15.58 -13.42
N ALA A 606 -20.18 -14.41 -13.42
CA ALA A 606 -19.00 -14.15 -12.62
C ALA A 606 -18.94 -12.69 -12.14
N TYR A 607 -18.28 -12.50 -11.00
CA TYR A 607 -17.83 -11.19 -10.54
C TYR A 607 -16.60 -10.77 -11.35
N ALA A 608 -16.59 -9.53 -11.82
CA ALA A 608 -15.46 -8.88 -12.47
C ALA A 608 -14.85 -7.85 -11.53
N LEU A 609 -13.57 -7.98 -11.25
CA LEU A 609 -12.75 -7.05 -10.48
C LEU A 609 -11.86 -6.27 -11.44
N LEU A 610 -12.11 -4.97 -11.55
CA LEU A 610 -11.23 -4.02 -12.24
C LEU A 610 -10.40 -3.22 -11.24
N SER A 611 -9.13 -3.09 -11.54
CA SER A 611 -8.19 -2.25 -10.79
C SER A 611 -7.06 -1.77 -11.70
N MET A 612 -6.24 -0.85 -11.19
CA MET A 612 -4.93 -0.59 -11.80
C MET A 612 -3.95 -1.67 -11.34
N SER A 613 -3.02 -2.05 -12.22
CA SER A 613 -1.82 -2.76 -11.80
C SER A 613 -0.86 -1.80 -11.09
N ASP A 614 0.05 -2.35 -10.27
CA ASP A 614 1.13 -1.56 -9.68
C ASP A 614 2.01 -0.97 -10.79
N PRO A 615 2.37 0.32 -10.76
CA PRO A 615 3.28 0.93 -11.73
C PRO A 615 4.67 0.28 -11.79
N GLU A 616 5.10 -0.34 -10.69
CA GLU A 616 6.39 -1.06 -10.61
C GLU A 616 6.28 -2.52 -11.10
N ASP A 617 5.09 -2.95 -11.44
CA ASP A 617 4.79 -4.28 -11.96
C ASP A 617 5.13 -4.40 -13.47
N ALA A 618 5.31 -5.63 -13.95
CA ALA A 618 5.47 -5.92 -15.38
C ALA A 618 4.28 -5.43 -16.24
N ALA A 619 3.11 -5.22 -15.64
CA ALA A 619 1.95 -4.61 -16.27
C ALA A 619 1.95 -3.07 -16.26
N GLY A 620 2.91 -2.43 -15.58
CA GLY A 620 3.26 -1.02 -15.75
C GLY A 620 2.16 0.02 -15.51
N GLY A 621 1.25 -0.18 -14.54
CA GLY A 621 0.15 0.78 -14.29
C GLY A 621 -1.03 0.63 -15.26
N ALA A 622 -1.22 -0.55 -15.84
CA ALA A 622 -2.31 -0.87 -16.75
C ALA A 622 -3.65 -1.15 -16.02
N VAL A 623 -4.74 -1.05 -16.74
CA VAL A 623 -6.05 -1.55 -16.30
C VAL A 623 -6.05 -3.07 -16.37
N VAL A 624 -6.35 -3.73 -15.25
CA VAL A 624 -6.38 -5.19 -15.15
C VAL A 624 -7.73 -5.70 -14.68
N LEU A 625 -8.12 -6.86 -15.24
CA LEU A 625 -9.32 -7.60 -14.91
C LEU A 625 -8.98 -8.91 -14.22
N ARG A 626 -9.79 -9.29 -13.22
CA ARG A 626 -9.87 -10.64 -12.65
C ARG A 626 -11.33 -11.07 -12.60
N LEU A 627 -11.58 -12.36 -12.72
CA LEU A 627 -12.92 -12.95 -12.65
C LEU A 627 -13.01 -13.97 -11.51
N SER A 628 -14.19 -14.07 -10.91
CA SER A 628 -14.52 -15.12 -9.93
C SER A 628 -16.01 -15.42 -9.96
N THR A 629 -16.39 -16.69 -9.82
CA THR A 629 -17.79 -17.09 -9.70
C THR A 629 -18.37 -16.83 -8.31
N LEU A 630 -17.52 -16.65 -7.30
CA LEU A 630 -17.91 -16.34 -5.93
C LEU A 630 -17.32 -14.99 -5.49
N PRO A 631 -18.00 -14.22 -4.63
CA PRO A 631 -17.51 -12.92 -4.19
C PRO A 631 -16.21 -12.98 -3.37
N TRP A 632 -15.93 -14.12 -2.76
CA TRP A 632 -14.71 -14.41 -1.99
C TRP A 632 -13.66 -15.22 -2.77
N GLY A 633 -13.83 -15.40 -4.08
CA GLY A 633 -12.86 -16.13 -4.90
C GLY A 633 -13.11 -17.65 -4.97
N PRO A 634 -12.15 -18.41 -5.58
CA PRO A 634 -10.86 -17.91 -6.03
C PRO A 634 -10.97 -16.96 -7.22
N TRP A 635 -10.12 -15.94 -7.23
CA TRP A 635 -10.02 -14.99 -8.33
C TRP A 635 -9.01 -15.49 -9.36
N SER A 636 -9.32 -15.27 -10.63
CA SER A 636 -8.43 -15.62 -11.73
C SER A 636 -7.10 -14.85 -11.67
N GLU A 637 -6.14 -15.26 -12.48
CA GLU A 637 -5.01 -14.42 -12.83
C GLU A 637 -5.49 -13.11 -13.44
N ARG A 638 -4.62 -12.09 -13.40
CA ARG A 638 -4.93 -10.78 -13.97
C ARG A 638 -4.73 -10.75 -15.47
N LEU A 639 -5.69 -10.19 -16.17
CA LEU A 639 -5.64 -9.91 -17.60
C LEU A 639 -5.51 -8.40 -17.81
N VAL A 640 -4.50 -7.96 -18.54
CA VAL A 640 -4.35 -6.54 -18.93
C VAL A 640 -5.35 -6.24 -20.03
N LEU A 641 -6.23 -5.29 -19.76
CA LEU A 641 -7.24 -4.81 -20.73
C LEU A 641 -6.76 -3.57 -21.50
N PHE A 642 -6.02 -2.68 -20.82
CA PHE A 642 -5.57 -1.43 -21.41
C PHE A 642 -4.30 -0.92 -20.73
N ASP A 643 -3.30 -0.64 -21.54
CA ASP A 643 -2.02 -0.08 -21.13
C ASP A 643 -1.70 1.10 -22.04
N TRP A 644 -2.04 2.31 -21.60
CA TRP A 644 -1.95 3.50 -22.42
C TRP A 644 -0.52 3.80 -22.92
N ILE A 645 0.50 3.36 -22.18
CA ILE A 645 1.90 3.49 -22.61
C ILE A 645 2.20 2.52 -23.75
N ALA A 646 1.82 1.24 -23.58
CA ALA A 646 2.04 0.21 -24.62
C ALA A 646 1.24 0.50 -25.89
N GLU A 647 0.02 1.07 -25.74
CA GLU A 647 -0.82 1.50 -26.87
C GLU A 647 -0.26 2.74 -27.59
N GLY A 648 0.80 3.33 -27.07
CA GLY A 648 1.43 4.50 -27.68
C GLY A 648 0.60 5.77 -27.62
N LEU A 649 -0.39 5.83 -26.74
CA LEU A 649 -1.22 7.02 -26.55
C LEU A 649 -0.46 8.12 -25.80
N SER A 650 -0.82 9.37 -26.04
CA SER A 650 -0.23 10.53 -25.41
C SER A 650 -1.30 11.50 -24.93
N PHE A 651 -1.05 12.16 -23.80
CA PHE A 651 -1.90 13.21 -23.30
C PHE A 651 -1.46 14.60 -23.83
N ASP A 652 -0.21 14.75 -24.22
CA ASP A 652 0.40 16.01 -24.64
C ASP A 652 0.63 16.12 -26.17
N ASP A 653 0.82 15.01 -26.87
CA ASP A 653 0.99 15.00 -28.33
C ASP A 653 -0.40 15.09 -29.04
N PRO A 654 -0.71 16.17 -29.75
CA PRO A 654 -2.01 16.32 -30.42
C PRO A 654 -2.36 15.18 -31.39
N SER A 655 -1.37 14.61 -32.09
CA SER A 655 -1.59 13.52 -33.04
C SER A 655 -1.95 12.18 -32.40
N ARG A 656 -1.62 12.02 -31.12
CA ARG A 656 -1.81 10.78 -30.33
C ARG A 656 -2.74 11.02 -29.13
N ARG A 657 -3.29 12.21 -28.98
CA ARG A 657 -4.16 12.60 -27.88
C ARG A 657 -5.47 11.84 -27.94
N PHE A 658 -5.90 11.27 -26.85
CA PHE A 658 -7.22 10.62 -26.73
C PHE A 658 -8.10 11.25 -25.66
N ILE A 659 -7.62 12.29 -24.97
CA ILE A 659 -8.38 13.11 -24.02
C ILE A 659 -8.11 14.57 -24.31
N ARG A 660 -9.14 15.40 -24.22
CA ARG A 660 -9.04 16.84 -24.38
C ARG A 660 -9.20 17.56 -23.05
N ALA A 661 -8.33 18.51 -22.83
CA ALA A 661 -8.39 19.42 -21.71
C ALA A 661 -9.57 20.40 -21.85
N PHE A 662 -9.82 21.13 -20.77
CA PHE A 662 -10.80 22.19 -20.76
C PHE A 662 -10.44 23.33 -21.74
N HIS A 663 -9.19 23.76 -21.76
CA HIS A 663 -8.67 24.75 -22.71
C HIS A 663 -7.96 24.07 -23.88
N ASP A 664 -8.29 24.46 -25.10
CA ASP A 664 -7.70 23.90 -26.31
C ASP A 664 -6.21 24.18 -26.46
N ASP A 665 -5.74 25.28 -25.88
CA ASP A 665 -4.36 25.75 -25.89
C ASP A 665 -3.52 25.17 -24.74
N ASP A 666 -4.12 24.44 -23.81
CA ASP A 666 -3.40 23.72 -22.77
C ASP A 666 -3.11 22.28 -23.22
N PRO A 667 -1.86 21.95 -23.64
CA PRO A 667 -1.52 20.63 -24.18
C PRO A 667 -1.69 19.51 -23.15
N VAL A 668 -1.62 19.83 -21.85
CA VAL A 668 -1.67 18.85 -20.75
C VAL A 668 -3.02 18.91 -20.04
N GLY A 669 -3.79 19.96 -20.26
CA GLY A 669 -5.05 20.24 -19.61
C GLY A 669 -4.90 21.14 -18.40
N ASP A 670 -6.03 21.58 -17.87
CA ASP A 670 -6.04 22.35 -16.64
C ASP A 670 -5.36 21.55 -15.53
N ALA A 671 -4.12 21.87 -15.24
CA ALA A 671 -3.42 21.32 -14.12
C ALA A 671 -4.09 21.82 -12.84
N ILE A 672 -4.87 20.95 -12.20
CA ILE A 672 -5.46 21.23 -10.89
C ILE A 672 -4.37 21.52 -9.88
N PHE A 673 -3.26 20.81 -9.99
CA PHE A 673 -2.10 20.99 -9.13
C PHE A 673 -1.02 21.80 -9.84
N ALA A 674 -0.83 23.06 -9.47
CA ALA A 674 0.17 23.96 -10.08
C ALA A 674 1.60 23.36 -10.10
N ALA A 675 1.96 22.54 -9.11
CA ALA A 675 3.24 21.84 -9.05
C ALA A 675 3.42 20.76 -10.13
N GLN A 676 2.34 20.39 -10.84
CA GLN A 676 2.31 19.36 -11.88
C GLN A 676 2.01 19.94 -13.26
N ALA A 677 1.86 21.26 -13.35
CA ALA A 677 1.65 21.94 -14.63
C ALA A 677 2.74 21.58 -15.64
N GLY A 678 2.36 21.30 -16.88
CA GLY A 678 3.27 20.90 -17.94
C GLY A 678 3.84 19.48 -17.84
N ARG A 679 3.38 18.66 -16.89
CA ARG A 679 3.77 17.25 -16.79
C ARG A 679 2.71 16.38 -17.46
N PRO A 680 3.10 15.39 -18.30
CA PRO A 680 2.19 14.41 -18.81
C PRO A 680 1.48 13.68 -17.67
N GLY A 681 0.18 13.47 -17.83
CA GLY A 681 -0.64 12.80 -16.86
C GLY A 681 -0.57 11.27 -16.97
N GLY A 682 -1.46 10.61 -16.27
CA GLY A 682 -1.64 9.16 -16.26
C GLY A 682 -3.12 8.78 -16.18
N ALA A 683 -3.39 7.51 -16.44
CA ALA A 683 -4.71 6.93 -16.28
C ALA A 683 -4.82 6.20 -14.93
N TYR A 684 -6.00 6.21 -14.30
CA TYR A 684 -6.29 5.56 -13.02
C TYR A 684 -7.79 5.37 -12.79
N ALA A 685 -8.16 4.71 -11.69
CA ALA A 685 -9.54 4.53 -11.24
C ALA A 685 -10.49 3.95 -12.31
N PRO A 686 -10.26 2.70 -12.77
CA PRO A 686 -11.20 2.03 -13.63
C PRO A 686 -12.41 1.55 -12.82
N TYR A 687 -13.63 1.96 -13.20
CA TYR A 687 -14.87 1.48 -12.60
C TYR A 687 -15.78 0.86 -13.65
N LEU A 688 -16.21 -0.38 -13.44
CA LEU A 688 -17.20 -1.03 -14.30
C LEU A 688 -18.46 -0.19 -14.37
N TYR A 689 -18.85 0.15 -15.60
CA TYR A 689 -20.04 0.91 -15.91
C TYR A 689 -21.21 -0.02 -16.24
N ASP A 690 -21.06 -0.89 -17.24
CA ASP A 690 -22.00 -1.94 -17.59
C ASP A 690 -21.31 -3.10 -18.33
N SER A 691 -22.09 -4.12 -18.65
CA SER A 691 -21.68 -5.24 -19.50
C SER A 691 -22.78 -5.66 -20.44
N ARG A 692 -22.41 -6.10 -21.65
CA ARG A 692 -23.36 -6.52 -22.70
C ARG A 692 -22.92 -7.83 -23.34
N PRO A 693 -23.86 -8.74 -23.60
CA PRO A 693 -23.56 -9.90 -24.43
C PRO A 693 -23.01 -9.46 -25.80
N HIS A 694 -22.01 -10.15 -26.30
CA HIS A 694 -21.45 -10.00 -27.63
C HIS A 694 -21.39 -11.38 -28.32
N ALA A 695 -21.32 -11.41 -29.66
CA ALA A 695 -21.46 -12.64 -30.44
C ALA A 695 -20.44 -13.74 -30.04
N ASP A 696 -19.23 -13.34 -29.61
CA ASP A 696 -18.13 -14.24 -29.23
C ASP A 696 -17.56 -13.94 -27.85
N GLY A 697 -18.36 -13.32 -26.97
CA GLY A 697 -17.92 -12.98 -25.62
C GLY A 697 -18.79 -11.94 -24.94
N VAL A 698 -18.16 -10.99 -24.25
CA VAL A 698 -18.84 -9.94 -23.49
C VAL A 698 -18.14 -8.61 -23.71
N ALA A 699 -18.91 -7.57 -24.03
CA ALA A 699 -18.42 -6.19 -24.00
C ALA A 699 -18.56 -5.65 -22.58
N LEU A 700 -17.44 -5.22 -22.01
CA LEU A 700 -17.36 -4.55 -20.72
C LEU A 700 -17.13 -3.06 -20.95
N ARG A 701 -18.02 -2.22 -20.46
CA ARG A 701 -17.76 -0.77 -20.42
C ARG A 701 -17.34 -0.37 -19.02
N TYR A 702 -16.36 0.53 -18.94
CA TYR A 702 -15.87 1.07 -17.68
C TYR A 702 -15.44 2.52 -17.83
N THR A 703 -15.52 3.28 -16.74
CA THR A 703 -14.94 4.62 -16.67
C THR A 703 -13.45 4.51 -16.41
N LEU A 704 -12.67 5.47 -16.90
CA LEU A 704 -11.26 5.62 -16.63
C LEU A 704 -10.97 7.09 -16.40
N SER A 705 -10.32 7.39 -15.29
CA SER A 705 -9.91 8.75 -14.94
C SER A 705 -8.51 9.04 -15.44
N THR A 706 -8.26 10.31 -15.72
CA THR A 706 -6.91 10.79 -16.02
C THR A 706 -6.61 12.03 -15.18
N TRP A 707 -5.33 12.32 -15.00
CA TRP A 707 -4.86 13.61 -14.48
C TRP A 707 -3.90 14.22 -15.48
N ASN A 708 -3.97 15.55 -15.65
CA ASN A 708 -3.25 16.29 -16.68
C ASN A 708 -3.38 15.69 -18.11
N PRO A 709 -4.56 15.80 -18.74
CA PRO A 709 -5.78 16.50 -18.34
C PRO A 709 -6.60 15.72 -17.30
N TYR A 710 -7.38 16.45 -16.49
CA TYR A 710 -8.17 15.90 -15.39
C TYR A 710 -9.61 15.63 -15.86
N GLN A 711 -9.83 14.47 -16.45
CA GLN A 711 -11.08 14.12 -17.13
C GLN A 711 -11.44 12.65 -16.88
N VAL A 712 -12.70 12.31 -17.12
CA VAL A 712 -13.23 10.95 -17.09
C VAL A 712 -13.69 10.54 -18.47
N VAL A 713 -13.29 9.35 -18.92
CA VAL A 713 -13.69 8.75 -20.19
C VAL A 713 -14.47 7.47 -19.97
N LEU A 714 -15.35 7.14 -20.89
CA LEU A 714 -15.98 5.83 -21.03
C LEU A 714 -15.14 5.00 -21.99
N MET A 715 -14.66 3.86 -21.50
CA MET A 715 -13.91 2.85 -22.24
C MET A 715 -14.79 1.63 -22.50
N GLU A 716 -14.48 0.89 -23.55
CA GLU A 716 -15.09 -0.41 -23.83
C GLU A 716 -14.02 -1.44 -24.14
N HIS A 717 -14.18 -2.61 -23.58
CA HIS A 717 -13.34 -3.79 -23.82
C HIS A 717 -14.21 -4.94 -24.30
N HIS A 718 -13.81 -5.54 -25.40
CA HIS A 718 -14.42 -6.77 -25.88
C HIS A 718 -13.64 -7.98 -25.35
N LEU A 719 -14.17 -8.61 -24.31
CA LEU A 719 -13.62 -9.81 -23.69
C LEU A 719 -14.02 -11.04 -24.55
N SER A 720 -13.10 -11.51 -25.35
CA SER A 720 -13.31 -12.62 -26.28
C SER A 720 -13.34 -13.99 -25.58
N ALA A 721 -13.85 -15.02 -26.26
CA ALA A 721 -13.79 -16.39 -25.77
C ALA A 721 -12.34 -16.86 -25.47
N ALA A 722 -11.36 -16.38 -26.24
CA ALA A 722 -9.95 -16.70 -25.98
C ALA A 722 -9.45 -16.01 -24.70
N ASP A 723 -9.83 -14.76 -24.43
CA ASP A 723 -9.49 -14.07 -23.18
C ASP A 723 -10.12 -14.76 -21.96
N LEU A 724 -11.37 -15.21 -22.09
CA LEU A 724 -12.04 -16.00 -21.05
C LEU A 724 -11.32 -17.32 -20.77
N THR A 725 -10.83 -17.99 -21.82
CA THR A 725 -10.03 -19.20 -21.68
C THR A 725 -8.72 -18.93 -20.92
N LEU A 726 -8.04 -17.80 -21.17
CA LEU A 726 -6.84 -17.38 -20.42
C LEU A 726 -7.14 -17.18 -18.94
N LEU A 727 -8.34 -16.72 -18.62
CA LEU A 727 -8.80 -16.50 -17.24
C LEU A 727 -9.36 -17.77 -16.57
N GLY A 728 -9.41 -18.90 -17.29
CA GLY A 728 -9.96 -20.16 -16.79
C GLY A 728 -11.49 -20.14 -16.64
N VAL A 729 -12.18 -19.25 -17.35
CA VAL A 729 -13.65 -19.14 -17.36
C VAL A 729 -14.18 -19.71 -18.68
N THR A 730 -15.06 -20.68 -18.58
CA THR A 730 -15.76 -21.21 -19.76
C THR A 730 -16.95 -20.30 -20.04
N PRO A 731 -17.12 -19.78 -21.26
CA PRO A 731 -18.35 -19.07 -21.64
C PRO A 731 -19.56 -19.99 -21.42
N GLY A 732 -20.56 -19.50 -20.70
CA GLY A 732 -21.79 -20.28 -20.42
C GLY A 732 -22.68 -20.41 -21.65
#